data_d7226bcb3fd8eae9b5519e8dd39d3069
#
_entry.id   d7226bcb3fd8eae9b5519e8dd39d3069
#
_cell.length_a   1.000
_cell.length_b   1.000
_cell.length_c   1.000
_cell.angle_alpha   90.00
_cell.angle_beta   90.00
_cell.angle_gamma   90.00
#
_symmetry.space_group_name_H-M   'P 1'
#
loop_
_entity.id
_entity.type
_entity.pdbx_description
1 polymer ?
#
loop_
_entity_poly.entity_id
_entity_poly.type
_entity_poly.pdbx_seq_one_letter_code
_entity_poly.pdbx_strand_id
1 'polypeptide(L)'
;MRRLALCTLLFTLAASAQERGVFTEDIDRTANACTNFFDYANGAWRKANPIPASQSRWSRRWAAGEASKDQLKTILEEVSQRTDYPKGSVDQQISDFYGSCMDEKRVNAQGIKPIKPYLDEIAKINGRDDLQRVISDLHAVQLYVPFAITSTPDTRNPSSQVITQVFATGLGMPDRDYYLKPDARFVEARAKYREHVERMLELAGSSNPKSEANTVIGMETRLAPWHFTNVQLRDPKNTDHKYYLATLQAMTPHFDWKRHLAAASVEPAELNVDQPLFMQAVDRELATTPLSAWRSYLRWHLLNRTAAFLSDDFVREDFAFNQFLTGAKEMKPRWKRCIEFEDALLGEALGQKYVERYFSAEAKARMQEMVKNLLSAMGDTIRAIDWMTPQTKQQALEKLATFNPKVGYPDKWIDYGSVNVSRDNFVQNVINASKFARVDDLSQIGKPIDRGRWGMTPPTSNAYYNPLLNEIVFPAGILQPPAFDVKASDAVNYGAIGVVIGHEVSHGFDDQGSQFDAQGRLRNWWTDEDLTRFTAKGQCVVDQFESYFVEPGIHHNGKLVLGESIGDLAGAKIAYLALQKAQATRPGKTIDGFTPDQQFFIAWGQFRGDEIRPEAQRTMVQRDPHPTGKYRVIGPLSNMPEFATAFQCQAGSEMIRANRCEVW
;
A
#
# COMPACT_ATOMS: atom_id res chain seq x y z
N MET A 1 74.27 -0.33 33.92
CA MET A 1 73.29 -1.30 33.43
C MET A 1 72.10 -0.52 32.89
N ARG A 2 72.09 -0.32 31.55
CA ARG A 2 70.98 0.37 30.86
C ARG A 2 69.96 -0.66 30.41
N ARG A 3 68.72 -0.55 30.90
CA ARG A 3 67.60 -1.37 30.42
C ARG A 3 66.99 -0.70 29.19
N LEU A 4 67.08 -1.35 28.01
CA LEU A 4 66.32 -1.01 26.83
C LEU A 4 64.88 -1.50 27.04
N ALA A 5 63.91 -0.59 26.98
CA ALA A 5 62.50 -0.92 26.89
C ALA A 5 62.11 -1.07 25.40
N LEU A 6 61.76 -2.27 24.98
CA LEU A 6 61.23 -2.59 23.67
C LEU A 6 59.73 -2.25 23.67
N CYS A 7 59.34 -1.14 22.99
CA CYS A 7 57.92 -0.83 22.70
C CYS A 7 57.48 -1.65 21.47
N THR A 8 56.70 -2.69 21.70
CA THR A 8 56.02 -3.44 20.65
C THR A 8 54.77 -2.67 20.25
N LEU A 9 54.81 -2.03 19.08
CA LEU A 9 53.62 -1.46 18.43
C LEU A 9 52.74 -2.63 17.93
N LEU A 10 51.66 -2.89 18.60
CA LEU A 10 50.52 -3.73 18.09
C LEU A 10 49.78 -2.92 17.02
N PHE A 11 50.04 -3.15 15.77
CA PHE A 11 49.16 -2.76 14.68
C PHE A 11 47.93 -3.70 14.73
N THR A 12 46.84 -3.22 15.28
CA THR A 12 45.51 -3.85 15.07
C THR A 12 45.13 -3.56 13.61
N LEU A 13 45.34 -4.53 12.75
CA LEU A 13 44.65 -4.58 11.47
C LEU A 13 43.15 -4.72 11.76
N ALA A 14 42.41 -3.63 11.70
CA ALA A 14 40.96 -3.68 11.55
C ALA A 14 40.72 -4.38 10.21
N ALA A 15 40.33 -5.66 10.25
CA ALA A 15 39.80 -6.34 9.07
C ALA A 15 38.55 -5.56 8.65
N SER A 16 38.66 -4.74 7.62
CA SER A 16 37.48 -4.15 6.98
C SER A 16 36.60 -5.31 6.55
N ALA A 17 35.38 -5.41 7.11
CA ALA A 17 34.41 -6.39 6.67
C ALA A 17 34.26 -6.24 5.14
N GLN A 18 34.44 -7.35 4.42
CA GLN A 18 34.34 -7.36 2.97
C GLN A 18 32.91 -6.94 2.56
N GLU A 19 32.78 -5.91 1.74
CA GLU A 19 31.49 -5.47 1.23
C GLU A 19 30.81 -6.61 0.43
N ARG A 20 29.52 -6.81 0.63
CA ARG A 20 28.73 -7.80 -0.10
C ARG A 20 28.30 -7.24 -1.46
N GLY A 21 28.46 -8.02 -2.52
CA GLY A 21 27.90 -7.78 -3.85
C GLY A 21 26.44 -8.22 -3.98
N VAL A 22 26.02 -8.46 -5.21
CA VAL A 22 24.71 -9.03 -5.54
C VAL A 22 24.63 -10.49 -5.11
N PHE A 23 23.42 -11.06 -5.06
CA PHE A 23 23.22 -12.51 -4.81
C PHE A 23 23.54 -13.28 -6.08
N THR A 24 24.76 -13.78 -6.20
CA THR A 24 25.25 -14.45 -7.42
C THR A 24 24.54 -15.77 -7.68
N GLU A 25 24.03 -16.42 -6.66
CA GLU A 25 23.23 -17.65 -6.71
C GLU A 25 21.85 -17.45 -7.33
N ASP A 26 21.35 -16.22 -7.40
CA ASP A 26 20.05 -15.91 -7.98
C ASP A 26 20.09 -15.79 -9.51
N ILE A 27 21.28 -15.58 -10.05
CA ILE A 27 21.50 -15.29 -11.47
C ILE A 27 21.34 -16.57 -12.30
N ASP A 28 20.42 -16.55 -13.27
CA ASP A 28 20.31 -17.58 -14.28
C ASP A 28 21.28 -17.28 -15.44
N ARG A 29 22.47 -17.87 -15.39
CA ARG A 29 23.50 -17.67 -16.41
C ARG A 29 23.15 -18.28 -17.78
N THR A 30 22.03 -19.02 -17.88
CA THR A 30 21.52 -19.53 -19.17
C THR A 30 20.67 -18.50 -19.90
N ALA A 31 20.17 -17.51 -19.19
CA ALA A 31 19.44 -16.38 -19.76
C ALA A 31 20.43 -15.29 -20.22
N ASN A 32 20.09 -14.58 -21.31
CA ASN A 32 20.89 -13.49 -21.81
C ASN A 32 20.37 -12.16 -21.23
N ALA A 33 21.25 -11.39 -20.58
CA ALA A 33 20.92 -10.11 -19.96
C ALA A 33 20.31 -9.09 -20.94
N CYS A 34 20.72 -9.13 -22.21
CA CYS A 34 20.26 -8.22 -23.25
C CYS A 34 18.93 -8.62 -23.90
N THR A 35 18.47 -9.86 -23.65
CA THR A 35 17.19 -10.37 -24.19
C THR A 35 16.14 -10.43 -23.08
N ASN A 36 16.46 -11.01 -21.94
CA ASN A 36 15.55 -11.18 -20.83
C ASN A 36 16.26 -10.96 -19.49
N PHE A 37 16.43 -9.70 -19.13
CA PHE A 37 17.13 -9.33 -17.91
C PHE A 37 16.43 -9.80 -16.64
N PHE A 38 15.09 -9.89 -16.66
CA PHE A 38 14.34 -10.39 -15.52
C PHE A 38 14.70 -11.85 -15.17
N ASP A 39 14.78 -12.73 -16.17
CA ASP A 39 15.22 -14.10 -15.95
C ASP A 39 16.72 -14.18 -15.64
N TYR A 40 17.56 -13.35 -16.29
CA TYR A 40 18.98 -13.30 -15.98
C TYR A 40 19.23 -12.96 -14.51
N ALA A 41 18.63 -11.90 -13.99
CA ALA A 41 18.95 -11.38 -12.65
C ALA A 41 18.45 -12.26 -11.50
N ASN A 42 17.32 -12.98 -11.67
CA ASN A 42 16.67 -13.71 -10.57
C ASN A 42 16.07 -15.07 -10.94
N GLY A 43 16.32 -15.58 -12.16
CA GLY A 43 15.72 -16.81 -12.67
C GLY A 43 16.12 -18.06 -11.87
N ALA A 44 17.37 -18.14 -11.40
CA ALA A 44 17.83 -19.25 -10.58
C ALA A 44 17.14 -19.25 -9.20
N TRP A 45 16.99 -18.07 -8.58
CA TRP A 45 16.27 -17.96 -7.31
C TRP A 45 14.81 -18.41 -7.44
N ARG A 46 14.08 -17.96 -8.47
CA ARG A 46 12.67 -18.32 -8.68
C ARG A 46 12.51 -19.83 -8.90
N LYS A 47 13.40 -20.46 -9.65
CA LYS A 47 13.42 -21.93 -9.85
C LYS A 47 13.62 -22.68 -8.54
N ALA A 48 14.50 -22.18 -7.66
CA ALA A 48 14.81 -22.79 -6.37
C ALA A 48 13.73 -22.49 -5.30
N ASN A 49 12.95 -21.43 -5.45
CA ASN A 49 12.00 -20.93 -4.47
C ASN A 49 10.61 -20.73 -5.08
N PRO A 50 9.87 -21.80 -5.37
CA PRO A 50 8.51 -21.71 -5.92
C PRO A 50 7.59 -21.00 -4.94
N ILE A 51 6.52 -20.39 -5.46
CA ILE A 51 5.52 -19.66 -4.64
C ILE A 51 4.97 -20.61 -3.56
N PRO A 52 5.15 -20.29 -2.26
CA PRO A 52 4.59 -21.09 -1.17
C PRO A 52 3.07 -21.25 -1.29
N ALA A 53 2.52 -22.35 -0.80
CA ALA A 53 1.10 -22.67 -0.95
C ALA A 53 0.18 -21.57 -0.38
N SER A 54 0.59 -20.91 0.70
CA SER A 54 -0.17 -19.83 1.36
C SER A 54 0.04 -18.43 0.75
N GLN A 55 0.83 -18.31 -0.33
CA GLN A 55 1.16 -17.03 -0.95
C GLN A 55 0.58 -16.96 -2.37
N SER A 56 0.23 -15.75 -2.81
CA SER A 56 -0.21 -15.46 -4.19
C SER A 56 0.94 -14.98 -5.08
N ARG A 57 2.04 -14.53 -4.49
CA ARG A 57 3.27 -14.09 -5.15
C ARG A 57 4.48 -14.39 -4.29
N TRP A 58 5.68 -14.44 -4.93
CA TRP A 58 6.91 -14.72 -4.22
C TRP A 58 8.12 -14.07 -4.89
N SER A 59 9.03 -13.55 -4.10
CA SER A 59 10.34 -13.01 -4.48
C SER A 59 11.21 -12.90 -3.24
N ARG A 60 12.50 -12.55 -3.38
CA ARG A 60 13.36 -12.24 -2.22
C ARG A 60 12.75 -11.17 -1.32
N ARG A 61 12.16 -10.13 -1.90
CA ARG A 61 11.47 -9.06 -1.16
C ARG A 61 10.31 -9.60 -0.33
N TRP A 62 9.47 -10.46 -0.93
CA TRP A 62 8.34 -11.08 -0.24
C TRP A 62 8.79 -12.04 0.84
N ALA A 63 9.86 -12.82 0.60
CA ALA A 63 10.46 -13.69 1.59
C ALA A 63 11.01 -12.88 2.79
N ALA A 64 11.64 -11.74 2.55
CA ALA A 64 12.09 -10.84 3.60
C ALA A 64 10.92 -10.24 4.42
N GLY A 65 9.83 -9.84 3.75
CA GLY A 65 8.61 -9.39 4.44
C GLY A 65 7.98 -10.48 5.31
N GLU A 66 8.04 -11.75 4.86
CA GLU A 66 7.60 -12.89 5.69
C GLU A 66 8.57 -13.16 6.86
N ALA A 67 9.89 -13.00 6.66
CA ALA A 67 10.87 -13.12 7.73
C ALA A 67 10.70 -12.01 8.79
N SER A 68 10.28 -10.80 8.41
CA SER A 68 9.93 -9.74 9.37
C SER A 68 8.77 -10.16 10.29
N LYS A 69 7.83 -10.97 9.79
CA LYS A 69 6.77 -11.55 10.65
C LYS A 69 7.31 -12.55 11.66
N ASP A 70 8.36 -13.31 11.34
CA ASP A 70 9.03 -14.19 12.31
C ASP A 70 9.72 -13.37 13.43
N GLN A 71 10.25 -12.19 13.10
CA GLN A 71 10.79 -11.25 14.10
C GLN A 71 9.67 -10.72 15.01
N LEU A 72 8.54 -10.31 14.44
CA LEU A 72 7.36 -9.87 15.21
C LEU A 72 6.80 -10.99 16.08
N LYS A 73 6.76 -12.24 15.55
CA LYS A 73 6.37 -13.42 16.31
C LYS A 73 7.25 -13.59 17.55
N THR A 74 8.56 -13.47 17.41
CA THR A 74 9.49 -13.57 18.52
C THR A 74 9.18 -12.53 19.61
N ILE A 75 8.94 -11.27 19.21
CA ILE A 75 8.55 -10.21 20.15
C ILE A 75 7.25 -10.60 20.89
N LEU A 76 6.22 -10.97 20.13
CA LEU A 76 4.89 -11.25 20.70
C LEU A 76 4.86 -12.50 21.58
N GLU A 77 5.59 -13.55 21.20
CA GLU A 77 5.72 -14.74 22.04
C GLU A 77 6.44 -14.44 23.36
N GLU A 78 7.49 -13.61 23.34
CA GLU A 78 8.19 -13.19 24.57
C GLU A 78 7.29 -12.35 25.50
N VAL A 79 6.63 -11.30 24.97
CA VAL A 79 5.75 -10.47 25.81
C VAL A 79 4.54 -11.24 26.30
N SER A 80 4.07 -12.24 25.55
CA SER A 80 2.90 -13.06 25.92
C SER A 80 3.17 -14.08 27.03
N GLN A 81 4.43 -14.28 27.41
CA GLN A 81 4.79 -15.12 28.59
C GLN A 81 4.35 -14.50 29.92
N ARG A 82 4.11 -13.19 29.94
CA ARG A 82 3.64 -12.46 31.11
C ARG A 82 2.20 -11.97 30.90
N THR A 83 1.45 -11.90 32.00
CA THR A 83 0.05 -11.42 32.00
C THR A 83 -0.20 -10.34 33.06
N ASP A 84 0.87 -9.91 33.76
CA ASP A 84 0.84 -8.97 34.88
C ASP A 84 1.31 -7.57 34.52
N TYR A 85 1.26 -7.21 33.24
CA TYR A 85 1.58 -5.87 32.78
C TYR A 85 0.56 -4.83 33.27
N PRO A 86 0.99 -3.59 33.53
CA PRO A 86 0.07 -2.50 33.84
C PRO A 86 -0.97 -2.33 32.71
N LYS A 87 -2.25 -2.18 33.09
CA LYS A 87 -3.33 -1.97 32.13
C LYS A 87 -3.07 -0.71 31.28
N GLY A 88 -3.23 -0.84 29.97
CA GLY A 88 -3.01 0.23 28.99
C GLY A 88 -1.54 0.43 28.59
N SER A 89 -0.59 -0.32 29.16
CA SER A 89 0.79 -0.31 28.67
C SER A 89 0.90 -0.99 27.31
N VAL A 90 1.91 -0.60 26.51
CA VAL A 90 2.19 -1.21 25.20
C VAL A 90 2.31 -2.73 25.32
N ASP A 91 3.06 -3.22 26.30
CA ASP A 91 3.28 -4.65 26.48
C ASP A 91 1.98 -5.39 26.83
N GLN A 92 1.11 -4.81 27.67
CA GLN A 92 -0.21 -5.42 27.96
C GLN A 92 -1.06 -5.49 26.70
N GLN A 93 -1.12 -4.42 25.94
CA GLN A 93 -2.00 -4.33 24.76
C GLN A 93 -1.60 -5.32 23.67
N ILE A 94 -0.31 -5.37 23.31
CA ILE A 94 0.16 -6.30 22.28
C ILE A 94 0.12 -7.77 22.79
N SER A 95 0.46 -8.03 24.05
CA SER A 95 0.39 -9.36 24.65
C SER A 95 -1.04 -9.92 24.68
N ASP A 96 -2.00 -9.12 25.14
CA ASP A 96 -3.37 -9.56 25.30
C ASP A 96 -4.11 -9.64 23.94
N PHE A 97 -3.81 -8.74 23.01
CA PHE A 97 -4.36 -8.81 21.66
C PHE A 97 -3.90 -10.09 20.95
N TYR A 98 -2.57 -10.31 20.88
CA TYR A 98 -2.01 -11.51 20.26
C TYR A 98 -2.49 -12.78 20.96
N GLY A 99 -2.43 -12.83 22.29
CA GLY A 99 -2.87 -13.98 23.07
C GLY A 99 -4.33 -14.32 22.87
N SER A 100 -5.22 -13.31 22.79
CA SER A 100 -6.64 -13.52 22.50
C SER A 100 -6.87 -14.05 21.09
N CYS A 101 -6.11 -13.58 20.11
CA CYS A 101 -6.16 -14.06 18.73
C CYS A 101 -5.68 -15.50 18.63
N MET A 102 -4.63 -15.87 19.35
CA MET A 102 -4.05 -17.22 19.35
C MET A 102 -4.90 -18.27 20.10
N ASP A 103 -5.85 -17.85 20.96
CA ASP A 103 -6.78 -18.76 21.64
C ASP A 103 -7.90 -19.22 20.67
N GLU A 104 -7.52 -20.04 19.70
CA GLU A 104 -8.43 -20.56 18.66
C GLU A 104 -9.62 -21.30 19.25
N LYS A 105 -9.42 -22.04 20.34
CA LYS A 105 -10.50 -22.78 21.03
C LYS A 105 -11.58 -21.82 21.53
N ARG A 106 -11.19 -20.71 22.12
CA ARG A 106 -12.10 -19.69 22.63
C ARG A 106 -12.82 -18.95 21.50
N VAL A 107 -12.08 -18.54 20.46
CA VAL A 107 -12.65 -17.89 19.28
C VAL A 107 -13.71 -18.80 18.63
N ASN A 108 -13.41 -20.08 18.44
CA ASN A 108 -14.36 -21.05 17.90
C ASN A 108 -15.59 -21.25 18.80
N ALA A 109 -15.42 -21.30 20.13
CA ALA A 109 -16.51 -21.41 21.07
C ALA A 109 -17.43 -20.16 21.09
N GLN A 110 -16.88 -18.99 20.82
CA GLN A 110 -17.66 -17.75 20.71
C GLN A 110 -18.47 -17.69 19.40
N GLY A 111 -17.95 -18.26 18.30
CA GLY A 111 -18.61 -18.26 16.99
C GLY A 111 -19.01 -16.85 16.55
N ILE A 112 -20.28 -16.65 16.21
CA ILE A 112 -20.86 -15.37 15.76
C ILE A 112 -21.28 -14.46 16.93
N LYS A 113 -21.27 -14.94 18.18
CA LYS A 113 -21.79 -14.21 19.35
C LYS A 113 -21.23 -12.78 19.50
N PRO A 114 -19.91 -12.53 19.27
CA PRO A 114 -19.36 -11.18 19.45
C PRO A 114 -19.98 -10.11 18.55
N ILE A 115 -20.44 -10.47 17.35
CA ILE A 115 -21.08 -9.54 16.41
C ILE A 115 -22.63 -9.60 16.46
N LYS A 116 -23.18 -10.49 17.28
CA LYS A 116 -24.64 -10.64 17.42
C LYS A 116 -25.34 -9.33 17.79
N PRO A 117 -24.83 -8.47 18.68
CA PRO A 117 -25.48 -7.18 18.96
C PRO A 117 -25.72 -6.34 17.70
N TYR A 118 -24.78 -6.30 16.76
CA TYR A 118 -24.94 -5.56 15.49
C TYR A 118 -25.94 -6.25 14.56
N LEU A 119 -25.93 -7.59 14.49
CA LEU A 119 -26.91 -8.36 13.72
C LEU A 119 -28.34 -8.14 14.25
N ASP A 120 -28.50 -8.07 15.56
CA ASP A 120 -29.79 -7.83 16.20
C ASP A 120 -30.33 -6.42 15.91
N GLU A 121 -29.44 -5.40 15.90
CA GLU A 121 -29.82 -4.03 15.52
C GLU A 121 -30.20 -3.94 14.03
N ILE A 122 -29.45 -4.61 13.15
CA ILE A 122 -29.82 -4.72 11.73
C ILE A 122 -31.21 -5.38 11.57
N ALA A 123 -31.47 -6.45 12.30
CA ALA A 123 -32.77 -7.16 12.24
C ALA A 123 -33.94 -6.29 12.70
N LYS A 124 -33.74 -5.36 13.65
CA LYS A 124 -34.75 -4.45 14.20
C LYS A 124 -35.09 -3.27 13.29
N ILE A 125 -34.35 -3.03 12.20
CA ILE A 125 -34.63 -1.92 11.27
C ILE A 125 -36.09 -2.01 10.81
N ASN A 126 -36.91 -1.04 11.19
CA ASN A 126 -38.34 -0.98 10.87
C ASN A 126 -38.75 0.36 10.22
N GLY A 127 -37.82 1.31 10.11
CA GLY A 127 -38.03 2.60 9.49
C GLY A 127 -36.71 3.16 8.92
N ARG A 128 -36.80 4.29 8.20
CA ARG A 128 -35.63 4.97 7.65
C ARG A 128 -34.73 5.52 8.75
N ASP A 129 -35.29 5.97 9.85
CA ASP A 129 -34.53 6.47 11.01
C ASP A 129 -33.71 5.35 11.66
N ASP A 130 -34.27 4.13 11.77
CA ASP A 130 -33.52 2.98 12.26
C ASP A 130 -32.39 2.62 11.31
N LEU A 131 -32.67 2.60 9.98
CA LEU A 131 -31.68 2.31 8.96
C LEU A 131 -30.49 3.27 9.07
N GLN A 132 -30.75 4.57 9.17
CA GLN A 132 -29.71 5.57 9.29
C GLN A 132 -28.91 5.41 10.59
N ARG A 133 -29.58 5.18 11.72
CA ARG A 133 -28.93 4.93 13.00
C ARG A 133 -27.98 3.73 12.89
N VAL A 134 -28.46 2.62 12.34
CA VAL A 134 -27.64 1.41 12.19
C VAL A 134 -26.45 1.63 11.25
N ILE A 135 -26.60 2.37 10.15
CA ILE A 135 -25.49 2.77 9.30
C ILE A 135 -24.44 3.57 10.13
N SER A 136 -24.88 4.51 10.95
CA SER A 136 -23.96 5.29 11.80
C SER A 136 -23.25 4.42 12.84
N ASP A 137 -23.95 3.47 13.47
CA ASP A 137 -23.39 2.53 14.45
C ASP A 137 -22.34 1.60 13.80
N LEU A 138 -22.58 1.16 12.56
CA LEU A 138 -21.63 0.34 11.80
C LEU A 138 -20.40 1.14 11.38
N HIS A 139 -20.57 2.41 10.97
CA HIS A 139 -19.45 3.30 10.67
C HIS A 139 -18.57 3.54 11.91
N ALA A 140 -19.15 3.55 13.12
CA ALA A 140 -18.37 3.71 14.35
C ALA A 140 -17.38 2.56 14.60
N VAL A 141 -17.58 1.39 13.98
CA VAL A 141 -16.67 0.23 14.03
C VAL A 141 -15.94 -0.01 12.71
N GLN A 142 -15.82 1.03 11.88
CA GLN A 142 -15.17 1.00 10.57
C GLN A 142 -15.81 0.01 9.56
N LEU A 143 -17.08 -0.27 9.69
CA LEU A 143 -17.85 -0.91 8.63
C LEU A 143 -18.51 0.17 7.77
N TYR A 144 -17.84 0.54 6.68
CA TYR A 144 -18.21 1.66 5.82
C TYR A 144 -19.09 1.21 4.66
N VAL A 145 -20.41 1.27 4.86
CA VAL A 145 -21.42 0.93 3.85
C VAL A 145 -22.66 1.82 4.01
N PRO A 146 -23.24 2.28 2.90
CA PRO A 146 -22.80 2.18 1.50
C PRO A 146 -21.75 3.23 1.09
N PHE A 147 -21.39 4.15 1.97
CA PHE A 147 -20.34 5.15 1.81
C PHE A 147 -19.48 5.20 3.07
N ALA A 148 -18.42 6.01 3.07
CA ALA A 148 -17.61 6.27 4.26
C ALA A 148 -17.38 7.76 4.45
N ILE A 149 -17.07 8.14 5.69
CA ILE A 149 -16.48 9.44 6.02
C ILE A 149 -15.12 9.22 6.67
N THR A 150 -14.14 10.08 6.41
CA THR A 150 -12.80 10.07 7.01
C THR A 150 -12.26 11.50 7.10
N SER A 151 -11.12 11.67 7.72
CA SER A 151 -10.39 12.92 7.72
C SER A 151 -9.45 13.00 6.51
N THR A 152 -9.27 14.20 5.94
CA THR A 152 -8.29 14.45 4.88
C THR A 152 -7.83 15.90 4.94
N PRO A 153 -6.57 16.21 4.59
CA PRO A 153 -6.17 17.59 4.35
C PRO A 153 -7.00 18.24 3.23
N ASP A 154 -7.33 19.52 3.35
CA ASP A 154 -8.00 20.25 2.26
C ASP A 154 -7.05 20.36 1.05
N THR A 155 -7.42 19.75 -0.07
CA THR A 155 -6.64 19.77 -1.32
C THR A 155 -6.32 21.17 -1.83
N ARG A 156 -7.11 22.18 -1.47
CA ARG A 156 -6.93 23.58 -1.90
C ARG A 156 -6.03 24.36 -0.97
N ASN A 157 -6.00 23.99 0.31
CA ASN A 157 -5.14 24.59 1.32
C ASN A 157 -4.76 23.57 2.41
N PRO A 158 -3.90 22.58 2.10
CA PRO A 158 -3.59 21.50 3.03
C PRO A 158 -3.01 21.96 4.36
N SER A 159 -2.34 23.13 4.38
CA SER A 159 -1.74 23.67 5.59
C SER A 159 -2.74 24.31 6.54
N SER A 160 -3.98 24.59 6.12
CA SER A 160 -4.96 25.30 6.95
C SER A 160 -5.65 24.39 7.96
N GLN A 161 -6.21 23.30 7.49
CA GLN A 161 -6.98 22.36 8.32
C GLN A 161 -7.23 21.02 7.64
N VAL A 162 -7.56 20.05 8.46
CA VAL A 162 -8.12 18.75 8.04
C VAL A 162 -9.63 18.91 7.89
N ILE A 163 -10.17 18.42 6.79
CA ILE A 163 -11.62 18.44 6.49
C ILE A 163 -12.21 17.03 6.46
N THR A 164 -13.53 16.94 6.42
CA THR A 164 -14.24 15.69 6.22
C THR A 164 -14.20 15.28 4.75
N GLN A 165 -13.85 14.04 4.48
CA GLN A 165 -14.03 13.40 3.17
C GLN A 165 -15.17 12.39 3.21
N VAL A 166 -16.07 12.45 2.21
CA VAL A 166 -17.10 11.46 1.94
C VAL A 166 -16.71 10.70 0.70
N PHE A 167 -16.60 9.37 0.77
CA PHE A 167 -16.15 8.56 -0.36
C PHE A 167 -17.01 7.31 -0.60
N ALA A 168 -17.01 6.83 -1.85
CA ALA A 168 -17.80 5.72 -2.30
C ALA A 168 -17.25 4.38 -1.79
N THR A 169 -18.14 3.53 -1.28
CA THR A 169 -17.83 2.15 -0.83
C THR A 169 -19.02 1.23 -1.13
N GLY A 170 -19.09 0.08 -0.48
CA GLY A 170 -20.29 -0.75 -0.45
C GLY A 170 -20.39 -1.77 -1.57
N LEU A 171 -19.29 -2.09 -2.26
CA LEU A 171 -19.16 -3.25 -3.11
C LEU A 171 -18.38 -4.34 -2.39
N GLY A 172 -18.79 -5.59 -2.52
CA GLY A 172 -18.10 -6.72 -1.88
C GLY A 172 -17.07 -7.40 -2.79
N MET A 173 -17.17 -7.24 -4.12
CA MET A 173 -16.13 -7.66 -5.08
C MET A 173 -15.07 -6.55 -5.28
N PRO A 174 -13.89 -6.88 -5.86
CA PRO A 174 -12.74 -5.98 -5.91
C PRO A 174 -12.97 -4.61 -6.53
N ASP A 175 -13.79 -4.49 -7.55
CA ASP A 175 -14.19 -3.23 -8.18
C ASP A 175 -15.50 -3.34 -8.97
N ARG A 176 -15.97 -2.21 -9.52
CA ARG A 176 -17.21 -2.10 -10.30
C ARG A 176 -17.27 -3.03 -11.51
N ASP A 177 -16.15 -3.30 -12.17
CA ASP A 177 -16.10 -4.07 -13.41
C ASP A 177 -16.51 -5.53 -13.18
N TYR A 178 -16.29 -6.06 -12.00
CA TYR A 178 -16.76 -7.40 -11.60
C TYR A 178 -18.28 -7.55 -11.69
N TYR A 179 -19.03 -6.45 -11.54
CA TYR A 179 -20.51 -6.44 -11.65
C TYR A 179 -20.98 -6.18 -13.08
N LEU A 180 -20.22 -5.44 -13.88
CA LEU A 180 -20.69 -4.82 -15.11
C LEU A 180 -20.18 -5.50 -16.37
N LYS A 181 -18.96 -6.04 -16.37
CA LYS A 181 -18.35 -6.59 -17.57
C LYS A 181 -18.91 -7.99 -17.92
N PRO A 182 -19.15 -8.28 -19.22
CA PRO A 182 -19.70 -9.55 -19.67
C PRO A 182 -18.66 -10.66 -19.88
N ASP A 183 -17.37 -10.35 -19.76
CA ASP A 183 -16.28 -11.31 -19.97
C ASP A 183 -16.43 -12.54 -19.06
N ALA A 184 -16.07 -13.72 -19.58
CA ALA A 184 -16.26 -15.01 -18.89
C ALA A 184 -15.71 -15.00 -17.46
N ARG A 185 -14.52 -14.41 -17.23
CA ARG A 185 -13.90 -14.30 -15.91
C ARG A 185 -14.76 -13.54 -14.90
N PHE A 186 -15.40 -12.44 -15.33
CA PHE A 186 -16.27 -11.65 -14.44
C PHE A 186 -17.62 -12.34 -14.22
N VAL A 187 -18.13 -13.07 -15.22
CA VAL A 187 -19.34 -13.91 -15.06
C VAL A 187 -19.06 -15.02 -14.03
N GLU A 188 -17.93 -15.69 -14.11
CA GLU A 188 -17.50 -16.71 -13.15
C GLU A 188 -17.32 -16.10 -11.75
N ALA A 189 -16.65 -14.96 -11.65
CA ALA A 189 -16.45 -14.27 -10.37
C ALA A 189 -17.79 -13.91 -9.70
N ARG A 190 -18.79 -13.43 -10.46
CA ARG A 190 -20.13 -13.15 -9.93
C ARG A 190 -20.83 -14.43 -9.44
N ALA A 191 -20.65 -15.55 -10.13
CA ALA A 191 -21.20 -16.83 -9.70
C ALA A 191 -20.56 -17.30 -8.39
N LYS A 192 -19.24 -17.26 -8.30
CA LYS A 192 -18.48 -17.62 -7.08
C LYS A 192 -18.79 -16.67 -5.91
N TYR A 193 -18.89 -15.39 -6.19
CA TYR A 193 -19.28 -14.41 -5.18
C TYR A 193 -20.69 -14.68 -4.63
N ARG A 194 -21.65 -15.04 -5.48
CA ARG A 194 -23.00 -15.41 -5.04
C ARG A 194 -23.00 -16.63 -4.13
N GLU A 195 -22.25 -17.69 -4.50
CA GLU A 195 -22.08 -18.89 -3.68
C GLU A 195 -21.48 -18.53 -2.32
N HIS A 196 -20.49 -17.65 -2.30
CA HIS A 196 -19.84 -17.17 -1.09
C HIS A 196 -20.80 -16.39 -0.16
N VAL A 197 -21.52 -15.41 -0.72
CA VAL A 197 -22.53 -14.63 0.04
C VAL A 197 -23.60 -15.55 0.62
N GLU A 198 -24.13 -16.50 -0.18
CA GLU A 198 -25.12 -17.48 0.26
C GLU A 198 -24.59 -18.32 1.41
N ARG A 199 -23.36 -18.85 1.30
CA ARG A 199 -22.75 -19.68 2.31
C ARG A 199 -22.47 -18.93 3.61
N MET A 200 -21.99 -17.70 3.55
CA MET A 200 -21.79 -16.84 4.73
C MET A 200 -23.10 -16.54 5.46
N LEU A 201 -24.16 -16.25 4.71
CA LEU A 201 -25.49 -16.00 5.28
C LEU A 201 -26.07 -17.27 5.93
N GLU A 202 -25.84 -18.45 5.33
CA GLU A 202 -26.21 -19.74 5.90
C GLU A 202 -25.50 -19.97 7.24
N LEU A 203 -24.18 -19.78 7.30
CA LEU A 203 -23.39 -19.88 8.54
C LEU A 203 -23.87 -18.90 9.62
N ALA A 204 -24.38 -17.75 9.22
CA ALA A 204 -25.00 -16.77 10.13
C ALA A 204 -26.45 -17.08 10.51
N GLY A 205 -26.99 -18.24 10.12
CA GLY A 205 -28.32 -18.69 10.49
C GLY A 205 -29.46 -18.06 9.69
N SER A 206 -29.23 -17.58 8.47
CA SER A 206 -30.31 -17.11 7.59
C SER A 206 -31.24 -18.26 7.22
N SER A 207 -32.54 -17.99 7.24
CA SER A 207 -33.56 -18.95 6.78
C SER A 207 -33.73 -18.96 5.25
N ASN A 208 -33.26 -17.92 4.56
CA ASN A 208 -33.38 -17.75 3.12
C ASN A 208 -32.09 -17.24 2.47
N PRO A 209 -30.91 -17.87 2.68
CA PRO A 209 -29.61 -17.34 2.33
C PRO A 209 -29.49 -17.04 0.82
N LYS A 210 -30.03 -17.90 -0.03
CA LYS A 210 -30.01 -17.72 -1.50
C LYS A 210 -30.78 -16.49 -1.95
N SER A 211 -31.95 -16.23 -1.38
CA SER A 211 -32.76 -15.03 -1.69
C SER A 211 -32.07 -13.76 -1.21
N GLU A 212 -31.50 -13.81 0.00
CA GLU A 212 -30.73 -12.69 0.56
C GLU A 212 -29.47 -12.42 -0.28
N ALA A 213 -28.73 -13.44 -0.71
CA ALA A 213 -27.55 -13.29 -1.57
C ALA A 213 -27.90 -12.60 -2.92
N ASN A 214 -28.99 -13.03 -3.56
CA ASN A 214 -29.48 -12.37 -4.78
C ASN A 214 -29.85 -10.91 -4.54
N THR A 215 -30.44 -10.60 -3.39
CA THR A 215 -30.80 -9.23 -2.99
C THR A 215 -29.55 -8.36 -2.82
N VAL A 216 -28.55 -8.87 -2.12
CA VAL A 216 -27.25 -8.18 -1.91
C VAL A 216 -26.60 -7.86 -3.24
N ILE A 217 -26.41 -8.87 -4.08
CA ILE A 217 -25.74 -8.70 -5.40
C ILE A 217 -26.56 -7.74 -6.29
N GLY A 218 -27.88 -7.80 -6.22
CA GLY A 218 -28.74 -6.87 -6.94
C GLY A 218 -28.54 -5.42 -6.50
N MET A 219 -28.38 -5.15 -5.19
CA MET A 219 -28.09 -3.81 -4.67
C MET A 219 -26.70 -3.34 -5.11
N GLU A 220 -25.68 -4.16 -4.93
CA GLU A 220 -24.31 -3.83 -5.34
C GLU A 220 -24.23 -3.59 -6.86
N THR A 221 -24.93 -4.39 -7.68
CA THR A 221 -25.00 -4.20 -9.16
C THR A 221 -25.66 -2.87 -9.54
N ARG A 222 -26.65 -2.37 -8.77
CA ARG A 222 -27.24 -1.06 -9.02
C ARG A 222 -26.33 0.11 -8.61
N LEU A 223 -25.48 -0.09 -7.60
CA LEU A 223 -24.49 0.91 -7.15
C LEU A 223 -23.23 0.93 -8.04
N ALA A 224 -22.80 -0.22 -8.55
CA ALA A 224 -21.57 -0.38 -9.31
C ALA A 224 -21.39 0.61 -10.50
N PRO A 225 -22.39 0.95 -11.33
CA PRO A 225 -22.23 1.90 -12.44
C PRO A 225 -21.84 3.31 -11.99
N TRP A 226 -22.15 3.67 -10.75
CA TRP A 226 -21.93 5.00 -10.19
C TRP A 226 -20.55 5.15 -9.52
N HIS A 227 -19.83 4.05 -9.28
CA HIS A 227 -18.44 4.11 -8.89
C HIS A 227 -17.58 4.53 -10.07
N PHE A 228 -16.56 5.32 -9.81
CA PHE A 228 -15.53 5.60 -10.81
C PHE A 228 -14.75 4.34 -11.17
N THR A 229 -14.24 4.31 -12.40
CA THR A 229 -13.25 3.31 -12.82
C THR A 229 -11.92 3.56 -12.09
N ASN A 230 -11.09 2.53 -11.98
CA ASN A 230 -9.76 2.66 -11.37
C ASN A 230 -8.91 3.74 -12.08
N VAL A 231 -9.06 3.91 -13.40
CA VAL A 231 -8.40 4.99 -14.16
C VAL A 231 -8.94 6.38 -13.78
N GLN A 232 -10.26 6.52 -13.61
CA GLN A 232 -10.84 7.81 -13.20
C GLN A 232 -10.40 8.22 -11.79
N LEU A 233 -10.24 7.26 -10.88
CA LEU A 233 -9.75 7.49 -9.51
C LEU A 233 -8.30 7.97 -9.46
N ARG A 234 -7.52 7.76 -10.52
CA ARG A 234 -6.14 8.25 -10.60
C ARG A 234 -6.03 9.75 -10.78
N ASP A 235 -7.00 10.42 -11.39
CA ASP A 235 -6.96 11.87 -11.51
C ASP A 235 -7.55 12.54 -10.25
N PRO A 236 -6.74 13.23 -9.43
CA PRO A 236 -7.22 13.86 -8.20
C PRO A 236 -8.29 14.93 -8.44
N LYS A 237 -8.38 15.50 -9.64
CA LYS A 237 -9.45 16.44 -9.99
C LYS A 237 -10.82 15.78 -10.09
N ASN A 238 -10.86 14.48 -10.40
CA ASN A 238 -12.12 13.74 -10.45
C ASN A 238 -12.70 13.49 -9.05
N THR A 239 -11.88 13.56 -8.00
CA THR A 239 -12.27 13.26 -6.62
C THR A 239 -12.27 14.51 -5.72
N ASP A 240 -11.98 15.69 -6.27
CA ASP A 240 -11.94 16.95 -5.53
C ASP A 240 -13.21 17.78 -5.75
N HIS A 241 -14.24 17.56 -4.93
CA HIS A 241 -15.50 18.28 -4.98
C HIS A 241 -15.86 18.85 -3.63
N LYS A 242 -15.71 20.17 -3.48
CA LYS A 242 -16.01 20.87 -2.25
C LYS A 242 -17.52 21.05 -2.04
N TYR A 243 -17.99 20.67 -0.88
CA TYR A 243 -19.37 20.79 -0.44
C TYR A 243 -19.44 21.47 0.93
N TYR A 244 -20.58 22.10 1.19
CA TYR A 244 -21.03 22.49 2.53
C TYR A 244 -22.11 21.51 2.97
N LEU A 245 -22.30 21.37 4.28
CA LEU A 245 -23.31 20.45 4.82
C LEU A 245 -24.70 20.68 4.21
N ALA A 246 -25.11 21.94 4.04
CA ALA A 246 -26.41 22.28 3.43
C ALA A 246 -26.54 21.83 1.97
N THR A 247 -25.47 21.95 1.16
CA THR A 247 -25.48 21.52 -0.23
C THR A 247 -25.42 20.00 -0.38
N LEU A 248 -24.68 19.31 0.50
CA LEU A 248 -24.70 17.85 0.59
C LEU A 248 -26.08 17.34 0.99
N GLN A 249 -26.71 17.95 2.02
CA GLN A 249 -28.06 17.62 2.46
C GLN A 249 -29.11 17.83 1.33
N ALA A 250 -28.99 18.90 0.57
CA ALA A 250 -29.89 19.17 -0.55
C ALA A 250 -29.69 18.16 -1.71
N MET A 251 -28.46 17.69 -1.95
CA MET A 251 -28.14 16.68 -2.95
C MET A 251 -28.63 15.28 -2.56
N THR A 252 -28.67 14.98 -1.27
CA THR A 252 -29.01 13.65 -0.71
C THR A 252 -30.03 13.80 0.43
N PRO A 253 -31.30 14.18 0.11
CA PRO A 253 -32.31 14.56 1.09
C PRO A 253 -32.81 13.40 1.97
N HIS A 254 -32.63 12.12 1.54
CA HIS A 254 -33.11 10.96 2.30
C HIS A 254 -32.10 10.45 3.34
N PHE A 255 -30.97 11.14 3.54
CA PHE A 255 -30.01 10.86 4.59
C PHE A 255 -29.77 12.13 5.42
N ASP A 256 -29.98 12.06 6.74
CA ASP A 256 -29.76 13.20 7.67
C ASP A 256 -28.27 13.28 8.03
N TRP A 257 -27.54 14.05 7.27
CA TRP A 257 -26.10 14.27 7.45
C TRP A 257 -25.75 14.90 8.79
N LYS A 258 -26.59 15.82 9.25
CA LYS A 258 -26.36 16.49 10.55
C LYS A 258 -26.36 15.46 11.69
N ARG A 259 -27.37 14.57 11.69
CA ARG A 259 -27.47 13.51 12.69
C ARG A 259 -26.30 12.53 12.58
N HIS A 260 -25.92 12.13 11.37
CA HIS A 260 -24.82 11.20 11.15
C HIS A 260 -23.47 11.74 11.61
N LEU A 261 -23.15 12.99 11.26
CA LEU A 261 -21.91 13.67 11.64
C LEU A 261 -21.88 13.95 13.15
N ALA A 262 -23.01 14.33 13.75
CA ALA A 262 -23.11 14.52 15.20
C ALA A 262 -22.87 13.20 15.96
N ALA A 263 -23.38 12.05 15.45
CA ALA A 263 -23.09 10.74 16.03
C ALA A 263 -21.60 10.37 15.98
N ALA A 264 -20.87 10.91 15.02
CA ALA A 264 -19.42 10.77 14.87
C ALA A 264 -18.62 11.88 15.59
N SER A 265 -19.30 12.81 16.31
CA SER A 265 -18.70 13.98 16.94
C SER A 265 -17.96 14.91 15.96
N VAL A 266 -18.48 15.05 14.74
CA VAL A 266 -17.91 15.85 13.66
C VAL A 266 -18.84 17.02 13.33
N GLU A 267 -18.30 18.23 13.31
CA GLU A 267 -19.00 19.45 12.88
C GLU A 267 -18.19 20.15 11.77
N PRO A 268 -18.27 19.67 10.51
CA PRO A 268 -17.46 20.20 9.44
C PRO A 268 -18.03 21.53 8.93
N ALA A 269 -17.16 22.51 8.73
CA ALA A 269 -17.49 23.71 7.96
C ALA A 269 -17.60 23.37 6.47
N GLU A 270 -16.68 22.57 5.98
CA GLU A 270 -16.53 22.14 4.58
C GLU A 270 -16.20 20.65 4.52
N LEU A 271 -16.62 20.01 3.40
CA LEU A 271 -16.32 18.61 3.13
C LEU A 271 -15.87 18.44 1.67
N ASN A 272 -15.13 17.38 1.43
CA ASN A 272 -14.91 16.86 0.08
C ASN A 272 -15.83 15.66 -0.16
N VAL A 273 -16.51 15.61 -1.31
CA VAL A 273 -17.30 14.46 -1.75
C VAL A 273 -16.64 13.90 -3.00
N ASP A 274 -15.99 12.74 -2.90
CA ASP A 274 -15.18 12.21 -4.00
C ASP A 274 -15.99 11.86 -5.25
N GLN A 275 -17.20 11.31 -5.08
CA GLN A 275 -18.06 10.87 -6.18
C GLN A 275 -19.53 11.33 -5.97
N PRO A 276 -19.86 12.59 -6.31
CA PRO A 276 -21.19 13.14 -6.06
C PRO A 276 -22.33 12.35 -6.70
N LEU A 277 -22.13 11.81 -7.91
CA LEU A 277 -23.16 11.02 -8.60
C LEU A 277 -23.41 9.67 -7.90
N PHE A 278 -22.37 9.09 -7.32
CA PHE A 278 -22.53 7.89 -6.48
C PHE A 278 -23.36 8.22 -5.24
N MET A 279 -23.11 9.34 -4.58
CA MET A 279 -23.90 9.73 -3.40
C MET A 279 -25.37 9.98 -3.74
N GLN A 280 -25.68 10.52 -4.92
CA GLN A 280 -27.05 10.61 -5.40
C GLN A 280 -27.66 9.23 -5.69
N ALA A 281 -26.86 8.26 -6.16
CA ALA A 281 -27.33 6.88 -6.34
C ALA A 281 -27.67 6.22 -4.99
N VAL A 282 -26.81 6.42 -3.97
CA VAL A 282 -27.08 5.97 -2.60
C VAL A 282 -28.37 6.59 -2.05
N ASP A 283 -28.59 7.88 -2.28
CA ASP A 283 -29.81 8.56 -1.83
C ASP A 283 -31.07 7.96 -2.49
N ARG A 284 -31.03 7.64 -3.80
CA ARG A 284 -32.11 6.92 -4.48
C ARG A 284 -32.35 5.54 -3.88
N GLU A 285 -31.31 4.77 -3.57
CA GLU A 285 -31.45 3.47 -2.90
C GLU A 285 -32.07 3.63 -1.50
N LEU A 286 -31.67 4.66 -0.75
CA LEU A 286 -32.28 4.97 0.56
C LEU A 286 -33.76 5.30 0.43
N ALA A 287 -34.18 6.01 -0.64
CA ALA A 287 -35.56 6.38 -0.90
C ALA A 287 -36.43 5.18 -1.32
N THR A 288 -35.92 4.31 -2.19
CA THR A 288 -36.74 3.36 -2.96
C THR A 288 -36.55 1.91 -2.58
N THR A 289 -35.40 1.51 -2.08
CA THR A 289 -35.12 0.10 -1.73
C THR A 289 -35.86 -0.31 -0.47
N PRO A 290 -36.52 -1.49 -0.47
CA PRO A 290 -37.22 -2.02 0.72
C PRO A 290 -36.27 -2.21 1.90
N LEU A 291 -36.77 -1.98 3.13
CA LEU A 291 -35.97 -2.17 4.35
C LEU A 291 -35.47 -3.61 4.54
N SER A 292 -36.21 -4.60 4.03
CA SER A 292 -35.75 -6.00 4.01
C SER A 292 -34.46 -6.19 3.20
N ALA A 293 -34.33 -5.51 2.07
CA ALA A 293 -33.13 -5.56 1.24
C ALA A 293 -31.95 -4.87 1.94
N TRP A 294 -32.18 -3.74 2.59
CA TRP A 294 -31.17 -3.08 3.41
C TRP A 294 -30.69 -3.96 4.57
N ARG A 295 -31.60 -4.70 5.25
CA ARG A 295 -31.21 -5.67 6.29
C ARG A 295 -30.28 -6.75 5.74
N SER A 296 -30.59 -7.33 4.58
CA SER A 296 -29.73 -8.35 3.94
C SER A 296 -28.37 -7.77 3.55
N TYR A 297 -28.36 -6.56 2.96
CA TYR A 297 -27.14 -5.87 2.53
C TYR A 297 -26.21 -5.55 3.72
N LEU A 298 -26.74 -4.93 4.78
CA LEU A 298 -25.94 -4.60 5.97
C LEU A 298 -25.45 -5.84 6.71
N ARG A 299 -26.29 -6.89 6.79
CA ARG A 299 -25.90 -8.18 7.36
C ARG A 299 -24.72 -8.79 6.61
N TRP A 300 -24.83 -8.83 5.28
CA TRP A 300 -23.75 -9.33 4.44
C TRP A 300 -22.43 -8.57 4.66
N HIS A 301 -22.45 -7.25 4.58
CA HIS A 301 -21.23 -6.47 4.73
C HIS A 301 -20.64 -6.57 6.14
N LEU A 302 -21.45 -6.75 7.18
CA LEU A 302 -20.96 -7.03 8.53
C LEU A 302 -20.25 -8.38 8.58
N LEU A 303 -20.84 -9.43 8.01
CA LEU A 303 -20.23 -10.76 7.94
C LEU A 303 -18.93 -10.72 7.14
N ASN A 304 -18.95 -10.14 5.96
CA ASN A 304 -17.77 -10.01 5.09
C ASN A 304 -16.60 -9.28 5.80
N ARG A 305 -16.90 -8.21 6.52
CA ARG A 305 -15.89 -7.44 7.27
C ARG A 305 -15.32 -8.20 8.47
N THR A 306 -16.10 -9.06 9.09
CA THR A 306 -15.74 -9.71 10.36
C THR A 306 -15.34 -11.17 10.22
N ALA A 307 -15.59 -11.81 9.09
CA ALA A 307 -15.38 -13.24 8.86
C ALA A 307 -13.99 -13.74 9.27
N ALA A 308 -12.94 -12.99 8.93
CA ALA A 308 -11.55 -13.34 9.25
C ALA A 308 -11.24 -13.39 10.76
N PHE A 309 -12.10 -12.82 11.60
CA PHE A 309 -11.94 -12.74 13.06
C PHE A 309 -12.87 -13.71 13.83
N LEU A 310 -13.83 -14.34 13.14
CA LEU A 310 -14.83 -15.24 13.75
C LEU A 310 -14.31 -16.68 13.86
N SER A 311 -15.22 -17.64 14.06
CA SER A 311 -14.87 -19.07 14.11
C SER A 311 -14.39 -19.60 12.77
N ASP A 312 -13.74 -20.75 12.81
CA ASP A 312 -13.08 -21.38 11.66
C ASP A 312 -13.98 -21.56 10.45
N ASP A 313 -15.28 -21.80 10.63
CA ASP A 313 -16.21 -21.96 9.51
C ASP A 313 -16.31 -20.68 8.68
N PHE A 314 -16.40 -19.52 9.34
CA PHE A 314 -16.38 -18.21 8.66
C PHE A 314 -15.04 -17.92 8.02
N VAL A 315 -13.94 -18.19 8.75
CA VAL A 315 -12.56 -17.97 8.25
C VAL A 315 -12.28 -18.82 7.01
N ARG A 316 -12.74 -20.08 7.00
CA ARG A 316 -12.55 -20.97 5.85
C ARG A 316 -13.37 -20.54 4.64
N GLU A 317 -14.59 -20.07 4.87
CA GLU A 317 -15.43 -19.57 3.78
C GLU A 317 -14.88 -18.27 3.18
N ASP A 318 -14.42 -17.35 4.02
CA ASP A 318 -13.71 -16.13 3.57
C ASP A 318 -12.48 -16.50 2.75
N PHE A 319 -11.67 -17.44 3.24
CA PHE A 319 -10.49 -17.91 2.52
C PHE A 319 -10.85 -18.57 1.17
N ALA A 320 -11.93 -19.34 1.09
CA ALA A 320 -12.33 -20.02 -0.14
C ALA A 320 -12.61 -19.04 -1.29
N PHE A 321 -13.28 -17.92 -1.00
CA PHE A 321 -13.48 -16.87 -1.99
C PHE A 321 -12.17 -16.11 -2.31
N ASN A 322 -11.38 -15.77 -1.31
CA ASN A 322 -10.07 -15.14 -1.50
C ASN A 322 -9.12 -16.05 -2.29
N GLN A 323 -9.17 -17.37 -2.12
CA GLN A 323 -8.42 -18.34 -2.91
C GLN A 323 -8.78 -18.25 -4.40
N PHE A 324 -10.05 -18.13 -4.73
CA PHE A 324 -10.49 -17.93 -6.12
C PHE A 324 -9.88 -16.67 -6.76
N LEU A 325 -9.78 -15.57 -6.01
CA LEU A 325 -9.24 -14.30 -6.49
C LEU A 325 -7.70 -14.27 -6.56
N THR A 326 -7.02 -15.03 -5.70
CA THR A 326 -5.56 -14.90 -5.49
C THR A 326 -4.76 -16.14 -5.90
N GLY A 327 -5.42 -17.30 -6.07
CA GLY A 327 -4.77 -18.57 -6.38
C GLY A 327 -3.96 -19.17 -5.23
N ALA A 328 -3.98 -18.58 -4.01
CA ALA A 328 -3.36 -19.16 -2.84
C ALA A 328 -3.99 -20.52 -2.54
N LYS A 329 -3.16 -21.55 -2.30
CA LYS A 329 -3.64 -22.93 -2.14
C LYS A 329 -3.97 -23.30 -0.70
N GLU A 330 -3.37 -22.60 0.25
CA GLU A 330 -3.50 -22.83 1.69
C GLU A 330 -3.66 -21.50 2.43
N MET A 331 -4.38 -21.54 3.54
CA MET A 331 -4.49 -20.39 4.43
C MET A 331 -3.17 -20.16 5.18
N LYS A 332 -2.81 -18.89 5.42
CA LYS A 332 -1.68 -18.55 6.28
C LYS A 332 -1.88 -19.15 7.68
N PRO A 333 -0.81 -19.64 8.35
CA PRO A 333 -0.88 -20.07 9.74
C PRO A 333 -1.50 -19.00 10.64
N ARG A 334 -2.23 -19.43 11.69
CA ARG A 334 -2.95 -18.53 12.57
C ARG A 334 -2.09 -17.41 13.14
N TRP A 335 -0.87 -17.73 13.62
CA TRP A 335 0.03 -16.73 14.18
C TRP A 335 0.39 -15.61 13.18
N LYS A 336 0.54 -15.91 11.89
CA LYS A 336 0.77 -14.89 10.85
C LYS A 336 -0.44 -13.98 10.67
N ARG A 337 -1.63 -14.55 10.65
CA ARG A 337 -2.89 -13.78 10.58
C ARG A 337 -3.06 -12.88 11.80
N CYS A 338 -2.76 -13.40 13.00
CA CYS A 338 -2.82 -12.62 14.24
C CYS A 338 -1.85 -11.43 14.25
N ILE A 339 -0.63 -11.62 13.75
CA ILE A 339 0.35 -10.51 13.57
C ILE A 339 -0.18 -9.47 12.56
N GLU A 340 -0.73 -9.91 11.44
CA GLU A 340 -1.31 -9.00 10.42
C GLU A 340 -2.47 -8.18 10.98
N PHE A 341 -3.32 -8.79 11.81
CA PHE A 341 -4.43 -8.07 12.48
C PHE A 341 -3.91 -7.08 13.52
N GLU A 342 -2.91 -7.45 14.27
CA GLU A 342 -2.32 -6.61 15.30
C GLU A 342 -1.58 -5.42 14.70
N ASP A 343 -0.77 -5.63 13.66
CA ASP A 343 -0.10 -4.56 12.94
C ASP A 343 -1.10 -3.59 12.29
N ALA A 344 -2.23 -4.08 11.78
CA ALA A 344 -3.29 -3.24 11.22
C ALA A 344 -4.04 -2.40 12.27
N LEU A 345 -4.14 -2.85 13.52
CA LEU A 345 -5.00 -2.24 14.55
C LEU A 345 -4.23 -1.56 15.69
N LEU A 346 -3.05 -2.09 16.05
CA LEU A 346 -2.17 -1.60 17.10
C LEU A 346 -0.73 -1.42 16.58
N GLY A 347 -0.59 -1.11 15.30
CA GLY A 347 0.67 -1.23 14.57
C GLY A 347 1.81 -0.35 15.09
N GLU A 348 1.55 0.84 15.62
CA GLU A 348 2.62 1.63 16.22
C GLU A 348 3.03 1.09 17.61
N ALA A 349 2.12 0.47 18.37
CA ALA A 349 2.48 -0.20 19.61
C ALA A 349 3.43 -1.38 19.35
N LEU A 350 3.09 -2.21 18.34
CA LEU A 350 3.97 -3.29 17.88
C LEU A 350 5.26 -2.74 17.26
N GLY A 351 5.15 -1.65 16.51
CA GLY A 351 6.25 -0.96 15.84
C GLY A 351 7.33 -0.44 16.80
N GLN A 352 6.95 0.05 17.99
CA GLN A 352 7.91 0.44 19.03
C GLN A 352 8.86 -0.71 19.38
N LYS A 353 8.29 -1.89 19.64
CA LYS A 353 9.10 -3.08 20.00
C LYS A 353 9.93 -3.58 18.82
N TYR A 354 9.43 -3.44 17.60
CA TYR A 354 10.14 -3.82 16.39
C TYR A 354 11.40 -2.97 16.18
N VAL A 355 11.28 -1.64 16.23
CA VAL A 355 12.42 -0.75 15.97
C VAL A 355 13.47 -0.79 17.06
N GLU A 356 13.08 -1.00 18.33
CA GLU A 356 14.02 -1.20 19.45
C GLU A 356 14.99 -2.35 19.19
N ARG A 357 14.55 -3.41 18.47
CA ARG A 357 15.35 -4.63 18.27
C ARG A 357 16.01 -4.71 16.89
N TYR A 358 15.33 -4.23 15.86
CA TYR A 358 15.69 -4.56 14.48
C TYR A 358 16.04 -3.36 13.60
N PHE A 359 16.03 -2.14 14.14
CA PHE A 359 16.39 -0.97 13.37
C PHE A 359 17.47 -0.14 14.04
N SER A 360 18.69 -0.14 13.45
CA SER A 360 19.84 0.54 14.03
C SER A 360 19.92 2.02 13.64
N ALA A 361 20.55 2.83 14.52
CA ALA A 361 20.85 4.23 14.25
C ALA A 361 21.76 4.39 13.01
N GLU A 362 22.68 3.46 12.76
CA GLU A 362 23.55 3.42 11.58
C GLU A 362 22.73 3.27 10.30
N ALA A 363 21.78 2.33 10.28
CA ALA A 363 20.88 2.14 9.14
C ALA A 363 20.07 3.42 8.84
N LYS A 364 19.52 4.07 9.90
CA LYS A 364 18.80 5.35 9.77
C LYS A 364 19.68 6.43 9.14
N ALA A 365 20.90 6.62 9.66
CA ALA A 365 21.82 7.65 9.18
C ALA A 365 22.22 7.43 7.72
N ARG A 366 22.54 6.18 7.33
CA ARG A 366 22.91 5.85 5.95
C ARG A 366 21.74 6.05 4.98
N MET A 367 20.52 5.69 5.40
CA MET A 367 19.32 5.97 4.61
C MET A 367 19.10 7.46 4.41
N GLN A 368 19.25 8.27 5.45
CA GLN A 368 19.12 9.73 5.34
C GLN A 368 20.14 10.34 4.37
N GLU A 369 21.39 9.83 4.37
CA GLU A 369 22.40 10.20 3.38
C GLU A 369 21.95 9.84 1.96
N MET A 370 21.46 8.62 1.74
CA MET A 370 20.97 8.20 0.43
C MET A 370 19.80 9.06 -0.05
N VAL A 371 18.80 9.32 0.80
CA VAL A 371 17.67 10.20 0.46
C VAL A 371 18.14 11.58 0.01
N LYS A 372 19.10 12.18 0.74
CA LYS A 372 19.71 13.47 0.36
C LYS A 372 20.39 13.41 -1.02
N ASN A 373 21.12 12.33 -1.30
CA ASN A 373 21.79 12.15 -2.58
C ASN A 373 20.81 12.01 -3.73
N LEU A 374 19.70 11.27 -3.52
CA LEU A 374 18.64 11.11 -4.53
C LEU A 374 17.88 12.42 -4.79
N LEU A 375 17.52 13.18 -3.75
CA LEU A 375 16.93 14.51 -3.92
C LEU A 375 17.87 15.46 -4.68
N SER A 376 19.18 15.41 -4.39
CA SER A 376 20.18 16.17 -5.13
C SER A 376 20.25 15.76 -6.61
N ALA A 377 20.23 14.45 -6.89
CA ALA A 377 20.24 13.94 -8.26
C ALA A 377 18.96 14.32 -9.02
N MET A 378 17.79 14.26 -8.37
CA MET A 378 16.55 14.76 -8.98
C MET A 378 16.62 16.24 -9.31
N GLY A 379 17.18 17.06 -8.42
CA GLY A 379 17.38 18.50 -8.67
C GLY A 379 18.27 18.76 -9.88
N ASP A 380 19.35 17.98 -10.07
CA ASP A 380 20.21 18.10 -11.25
C ASP A 380 19.50 17.66 -12.51
N THR A 381 18.70 16.59 -12.44
CA THR A 381 17.87 16.13 -13.55
C THR A 381 16.91 17.22 -13.99
N ILE A 382 16.15 17.85 -13.05
CA ILE A 382 15.23 18.95 -13.37
C ILE A 382 15.96 20.13 -14.05
N ARG A 383 17.18 20.47 -13.61
CA ARG A 383 17.97 21.55 -14.22
C ARG A 383 18.41 21.20 -15.64
N ALA A 384 18.78 19.94 -15.86
CA ALA A 384 19.31 19.45 -17.14
C ALA A 384 18.26 19.21 -18.21
N ILE A 385 17.00 18.95 -17.84
CA ILE A 385 15.91 18.72 -18.79
C ILE A 385 15.80 19.86 -19.81
N ASP A 386 15.71 19.55 -21.10
CA ASP A 386 15.66 20.52 -22.20
C ASP A 386 14.24 20.87 -22.65
N TRP A 387 13.27 19.99 -22.40
CA TRP A 387 11.88 20.18 -22.84
C TRP A 387 11.04 21.09 -21.93
N MET A 388 11.53 21.40 -20.71
CA MET A 388 10.79 22.20 -19.71
C MET A 388 11.30 23.65 -19.70
N THR A 389 10.36 24.60 -19.67
CA THR A 389 10.70 26.03 -19.56
C THR A 389 11.34 26.38 -18.22
N PRO A 390 12.15 27.48 -18.15
CA PRO A 390 12.73 27.92 -16.89
C PRO A 390 11.71 28.17 -15.78
N GLN A 391 10.51 28.66 -16.13
CA GLN A 391 9.44 28.93 -15.17
C GLN A 391 8.96 27.64 -14.49
N THR A 392 8.67 26.60 -15.26
CA THR A 392 8.21 25.31 -14.71
C THR A 392 9.36 24.62 -13.94
N LYS A 393 10.62 24.69 -14.43
CA LYS A 393 11.78 24.18 -13.68
C LYS A 393 11.91 24.81 -12.30
N GLN A 394 11.71 26.12 -12.19
CA GLN A 394 11.77 26.82 -10.91
C GLN A 394 10.70 26.27 -9.94
N GLN A 395 9.44 26.14 -10.39
CA GLN A 395 8.36 25.56 -9.57
C GLN A 395 8.65 24.11 -9.16
N ALA A 396 9.21 23.31 -10.07
CA ALA A 396 9.60 21.93 -9.78
C ALA A 396 10.72 21.86 -8.71
N LEU A 397 11.73 22.75 -8.80
CA LEU A 397 12.81 22.85 -7.82
C LEU A 397 12.32 23.38 -6.46
N GLU A 398 11.38 24.34 -6.45
CA GLU A 398 10.72 24.79 -5.23
C GLU A 398 9.96 23.65 -4.56
N LYS A 399 9.23 22.84 -5.35
CA LYS A 399 8.54 21.67 -4.81
C LYS A 399 9.52 20.64 -4.27
N LEU A 400 10.60 20.33 -4.99
CA LEU A 400 11.63 19.40 -4.54
C LEU A 400 12.28 19.86 -3.22
N ALA A 401 12.49 21.16 -3.04
CA ALA A 401 13.08 21.73 -1.82
C ALA A 401 12.17 21.61 -0.58
N THR A 402 10.87 21.39 -0.76
CA THR A 402 9.89 21.23 0.32
C THR A 402 9.56 19.78 0.64
N PHE A 403 10.21 18.81 -0.01
CA PHE A 403 10.04 17.40 0.35
C PHE A 403 10.40 17.15 1.80
N ASN A 404 9.54 16.43 2.51
CA ASN A 404 9.73 16.04 3.90
C ASN A 404 10.02 14.53 3.99
N PRO A 405 11.30 14.11 4.07
CA PRO A 405 11.62 12.70 4.19
C PRO A 405 11.47 12.19 5.62
N LYS A 406 10.78 11.06 5.77
CA LYS A 406 10.60 10.33 7.02
C LYS A 406 11.24 8.95 6.91
N VAL A 407 12.09 8.58 7.87
CA VAL A 407 12.88 7.36 7.82
C VAL A 407 12.78 6.57 9.12
N GLY A 408 12.37 5.32 9.02
CA GLY A 408 12.34 4.32 10.08
C GLY A 408 11.05 4.28 10.88
N TYR A 409 10.75 5.31 11.64
CA TYR A 409 9.62 5.35 12.57
C TYR A 409 9.26 6.78 12.97
N PRO A 410 8.01 7.04 13.47
CA PRO A 410 7.57 8.36 13.88
C PRO A 410 8.28 8.83 15.16
N ASP A 411 8.49 10.16 15.27
CA ASP A 411 9.10 10.75 16.48
C ASP A 411 8.13 10.71 17.68
N LYS A 412 6.84 10.66 17.43
CA LYS A 412 5.78 10.57 18.44
C LYS A 412 4.85 9.39 18.10
N TRP A 413 4.75 8.47 19.03
CA TRP A 413 3.90 7.29 18.90
C TRP A 413 2.43 7.59 19.19
N ILE A 414 1.52 6.85 18.54
CA ILE A 414 0.10 6.83 18.90
C ILE A 414 -0.04 6.19 20.27
N ASP A 415 -0.78 6.85 21.17
CA ASP A 415 -1.10 6.30 22.49
C ASP A 415 -2.36 5.45 22.43
N TYR A 416 -2.18 4.13 22.50
CA TYR A 416 -3.29 3.17 22.54
C TYR A 416 -3.80 2.90 23.98
N GLY A 417 -3.32 3.59 25.01
CA GLY A 417 -3.65 3.33 26.43
C GLY A 417 -5.14 3.34 26.76
N SER A 418 -5.95 4.03 25.97
CA SER A 418 -7.41 4.05 26.11
C SER A 418 -8.13 2.88 25.44
N VAL A 419 -7.45 2.09 24.59
CA VAL A 419 -8.06 0.92 23.95
C VAL A 419 -8.23 -0.19 24.97
N ASN A 420 -9.49 -0.61 25.19
CA ASN A 420 -9.75 -1.71 26.12
C ASN A 420 -9.45 -3.05 25.45
N VAL A 421 -8.22 -3.55 25.65
CA VAL A 421 -7.78 -4.87 25.16
C VAL A 421 -7.84 -5.87 26.30
N SER A 422 -8.40 -7.06 26.01
CA SER A 422 -8.55 -8.18 26.94
C SER A 422 -8.06 -9.47 26.33
N ARG A 423 -7.39 -10.30 27.11
CA ARG A 423 -6.94 -11.62 26.67
C ARG A 423 -8.10 -12.62 26.39
N ASP A 424 -9.32 -12.27 26.77
CA ASP A 424 -10.46 -13.18 26.74
C ASP A 424 -11.37 -13.04 25.52
N ASN A 425 -11.28 -11.96 24.75
CA ASN A 425 -12.22 -11.70 23.67
C ASN A 425 -11.57 -11.00 22.47
N PHE A 426 -11.05 -11.81 21.55
CA PHE A 426 -10.36 -11.33 20.36
C PHE A 426 -11.23 -10.41 19.48
N VAL A 427 -12.45 -10.83 19.15
CA VAL A 427 -13.34 -10.03 18.27
C VAL A 427 -13.71 -8.70 18.91
N GLN A 428 -13.89 -8.67 20.24
CA GLN A 428 -14.15 -7.42 20.95
C GLN A 428 -12.92 -6.51 20.95
N ASN A 429 -11.71 -7.06 21.02
CA ASN A 429 -10.46 -6.29 20.88
C ASN A 429 -10.38 -5.65 19.50
N VAL A 430 -10.71 -6.38 18.43
CA VAL A 430 -10.79 -5.84 17.06
C VAL A 430 -11.81 -4.70 16.99
N ILE A 431 -12.99 -4.86 17.55
CA ILE A 431 -14.04 -3.84 17.59
C ILE A 431 -13.56 -2.59 18.37
N ASN A 432 -12.94 -2.79 19.53
CA ASN A 432 -12.46 -1.67 20.37
C ASN A 432 -11.33 -0.89 19.68
N ALA A 433 -10.37 -1.58 19.06
CA ALA A 433 -9.29 -0.96 18.30
C ALA A 433 -9.83 -0.23 17.04
N SER A 434 -10.81 -0.81 16.35
CA SER A 434 -11.50 -0.15 15.22
C SER A 434 -12.24 1.13 15.65
N LYS A 435 -12.90 1.11 16.80
CA LYS A 435 -13.53 2.32 17.37
C LYS A 435 -12.51 3.39 17.70
N PHE A 436 -11.40 2.99 18.33
CA PHE A 436 -10.31 3.91 18.64
C PHE A 436 -9.76 4.56 17.37
N ALA A 437 -9.40 3.76 16.36
CA ALA A 437 -8.87 4.25 15.10
C ALA A 437 -9.86 5.20 14.39
N ARG A 438 -11.17 4.90 14.47
CA ARG A 438 -12.22 5.77 13.95
C ARG A 438 -12.27 7.13 14.66
N VAL A 439 -12.24 7.12 16.00
CA VAL A 439 -12.26 8.35 16.81
C VAL A 439 -10.99 9.17 16.60
N ASP A 440 -9.84 8.49 16.55
CA ASP A 440 -8.54 9.14 16.31
C ASP A 440 -8.51 9.83 14.94
N ASP A 441 -8.93 9.15 13.87
CA ASP A 441 -9.04 9.71 12.52
C ASP A 441 -9.94 10.96 12.51
N LEU A 442 -11.19 10.83 12.93
CA LEU A 442 -12.16 11.93 12.87
C LEU A 442 -11.82 13.08 13.80
N SER A 443 -11.09 12.82 14.89
CA SER A 443 -10.64 13.86 15.81
C SER A 443 -9.67 14.87 15.18
N GLN A 444 -9.12 14.56 14.01
CA GLN A 444 -8.25 15.48 13.27
C GLN A 444 -9.04 16.58 12.54
N ILE A 445 -10.31 16.33 12.22
CA ILE A 445 -11.15 17.28 11.48
C ILE A 445 -11.25 18.63 12.22
N GLY A 446 -11.06 19.70 11.47
CA GLY A 446 -11.04 21.08 12.01
C GLY A 446 -9.73 21.50 12.68
N LYS A 447 -8.75 20.59 12.79
CA LYS A 447 -7.43 20.89 13.35
C LYS A 447 -6.41 21.18 12.25
N PRO A 448 -5.31 21.88 12.58
CA PRO A 448 -4.13 21.90 11.71
C PRO A 448 -3.60 20.49 11.48
N ILE A 449 -3.01 20.28 10.31
CA ILE A 449 -2.41 19.00 9.95
C ILE A 449 -1.29 18.60 10.91
N ASP A 450 -1.33 17.38 11.41
CA ASP A 450 -0.22 16.80 12.16
C ASP A 450 0.75 16.09 11.19
N ARG A 451 1.82 16.78 10.84
CA ARG A 451 2.88 16.24 9.96
C ARG A 451 3.72 15.14 10.61
N GLY A 452 3.55 14.89 11.92
CA GLY A 452 4.23 13.79 12.64
C GLY A 452 3.60 12.42 12.37
N ARG A 453 2.35 12.37 11.92
CA ARG A 453 1.62 11.10 11.67
C ARG A 453 2.16 10.36 10.45
N TRP A 454 2.14 9.05 10.53
CA TRP A 454 2.57 8.15 9.45
C TRP A 454 1.37 7.37 8.88
N GLY A 455 1.39 7.13 7.56
CA GLY A 455 0.37 6.31 6.88
C GLY A 455 0.69 4.80 6.88
N MET A 456 1.89 4.43 7.30
CA MET A 456 2.35 3.03 7.42
C MET A 456 3.02 2.80 8.76
N THR A 457 2.86 1.59 9.30
CA THR A 457 3.49 1.17 10.55
C THR A 457 4.98 0.87 10.35
N PRO A 458 5.83 0.98 11.38
CA PRO A 458 7.26 0.72 11.25
C PRO A 458 7.65 -0.67 10.72
N PRO A 459 6.94 -1.79 11.03
CA PRO A 459 7.24 -3.09 10.44
C PRO A 459 6.87 -3.25 8.97
N THR A 460 6.16 -2.28 8.38
CA THR A 460 5.69 -2.37 6.98
C THR A 460 6.86 -2.42 6.00
N SER A 461 6.92 -3.47 5.15
CA SER A 461 7.91 -3.60 4.08
C SER A 461 7.44 -2.89 2.80
N ASN A 462 7.23 -1.57 2.90
CA ASN A 462 6.85 -0.71 1.79
C ASN A 462 7.30 0.74 2.06
N ALA A 463 7.04 1.64 1.07
CA ALA A 463 7.27 3.09 1.15
C ALA A 463 6.11 3.82 0.49
N TYR A 464 6.00 5.14 0.67
CA TYR A 464 5.00 5.94 -0.02
C TYR A 464 5.39 7.41 -0.15
N TYR A 465 4.80 8.07 -1.15
CA TYR A 465 4.74 9.52 -1.27
C TYR A 465 3.33 10.02 -0.94
N ASN A 466 3.22 11.12 -0.19
CA ASN A 466 1.95 11.81 0.08
C ASN A 466 1.95 13.21 -0.55
N PRO A 467 1.16 13.45 -1.62
CA PRO A 467 1.17 14.71 -2.34
C PRO A 467 0.64 15.90 -1.52
N LEU A 468 -0.31 15.68 -0.61
CA LEU A 468 -0.89 16.73 0.23
C LEU A 468 0.10 17.25 1.28
N LEU A 469 1.01 16.40 1.72
CA LEU A 469 2.05 16.72 2.70
C LEU A 469 3.42 16.95 2.07
N ASN A 470 3.57 16.65 0.77
CA ASN A 470 4.82 16.62 0.05
C ASN A 470 5.91 15.84 0.82
N GLU A 471 5.55 14.63 1.26
CA GLU A 471 6.42 13.78 2.07
C GLU A 471 6.68 12.40 1.45
N ILE A 472 7.88 11.89 1.66
CA ILE A 472 8.31 10.54 1.30
C ILE A 472 8.62 9.76 2.58
N VAL A 473 8.08 8.56 2.71
CA VAL A 473 8.12 7.79 3.96
C VAL A 473 8.66 6.40 3.73
N PHE A 474 9.68 6.04 4.52
CA PHE A 474 10.38 4.75 4.46
C PHE A 474 10.35 4.08 5.83
N PRO A 475 9.35 3.23 6.14
CA PRO A 475 9.29 2.47 7.40
C PRO A 475 10.50 1.56 7.61
N ALA A 476 10.82 1.25 8.87
CA ALA A 476 11.95 0.39 9.21
C ALA A 476 11.90 -1.00 8.55
N GLY A 477 10.70 -1.52 8.30
CA GLY A 477 10.48 -2.85 7.70
C GLY A 477 10.99 -3.00 6.27
N ILE A 478 11.03 -1.91 5.46
CA ILE A 478 11.62 -1.97 4.11
C ILE A 478 13.15 -1.83 4.16
N LEU A 479 13.71 -1.27 5.25
CA LEU A 479 15.13 -0.98 5.40
C LEU A 479 15.90 -2.21 5.89
N GLN A 480 15.61 -3.37 5.29
CA GLN A 480 16.17 -4.69 5.55
C GLN A 480 16.61 -5.35 4.23
N PRO A 481 17.56 -6.31 4.25
CA PRO A 481 17.87 -7.08 3.06
C PRO A 481 16.62 -7.77 2.47
N PRO A 482 16.45 -7.81 1.14
CA PRO A 482 17.38 -7.41 0.08
C PRO A 482 17.30 -5.93 -0.33
N ALA A 483 16.37 -5.14 0.24
CA ALA A 483 16.19 -3.75 -0.16
C ALA A 483 17.36 -2.87 0.30
N PHE A 484 17.77 -3.01 1.57
CA PHE A 484 18.87 -2.28 2.18
C PHE A 484 19.72 -3.18 3.08
N ASP A 485 21.04 -3.09 2.96
CA ASP A 485 21.99 -3.79 3.81
C ASP A 485 23.22 -2.91 4.07
N VAL A 486 23.49 -2.60 5.34
CA VAL A 486 24.67 -1.80 5.73
C VAL A 486 26.00 -2.44 5.31
N LYS A 487 26.03 -3.76 5.07
CA LYS A 487 27.19 -4.52 4.62
C LYS A 487 27.29 -4.65 3.08
N ALA A 488 26.25 -4.27 2.35
CA ALA A 488 26.27 -4.31 0.90
C ALA A 488 27.02 -3.11 0.32
N SER A 489 27.54 -3.28 -0.91
CA SER A 489 28.16 -2.18 -1.66
C SER A 489 27.14 -1.05 -1.90
N ASP A 490 27.65 0.18 -2.11
CA ASP A 490 26.79 1.29 -2.50
C ASP A 490 26.02 0.95 -3.78
N ALA A 491 26.65 0.30 -4.77
CA ALA A 491 26.00 -0.09 -6.00
C ALA A 491 24.77 -0.99 -5.78
N VAL A 492 24.86 -1.96 -4.88
CA VAL A 492 23.75 -2.83 -4.51
C VAL A 492 22.64 -2.05 -3.79
N ASN A 493 22.98 -1.20 -2.81
CA ASN A 493 22.00 -0.41 -2.08
C ASN A 493 21.30 0.63 -2.97
N TYR A 494 22.05 1.34 -3.85
CA TYR A 494 21.44 2.27 -4.80
C TYR A 494 20.59 1.54 -5.86
N GLY A 495 20.98 0.33 -6.27
CA GLY A 495 20.22 -0.48 -7.22
C GLY A 495 18.93 -1.07 -6.63
N ALA A 496 18.84 -1.23 -5.31
CA ALA A 496 17.64 -1.73 -4.62
C ALA A 496 16.87 -0.58 -3.95
N ILE A 497 17.19 -0.24 -2.69
CA ILE A 497 16.46 0.80 -1.96
C ILE A 497 16.63 2.19 -2.59
N GLY A 498 17.77 2.48 -3.25
CA GLY A 498 17.96 3.74 -3.95
C GLY A 498 16.96 3.95 -5.07
N VAL A 499 16.65 2.91 -5.87
CA VAL A 499 15.59 2.98 -6.88
C VAL A 499 14.21 3.18 -6.22
N VAL A 500 13.94 2.56 -5.07
CA VAL A 500 12.70 2.81 -4.32
C VAL A 500 12.62 4.26 -3.85
N ILE A 501 13.70 4.83 -3.31
CA ILE A 501 13.72 6.24 -2.90
C ILE A 501 13.47 7.15 -4.10
N GLY A 502 14.17 6.90 -5.23
CA GLY A 502 13.96 7.64 -6.47
C GLY A 502 12.53 7.54 -7.00
N HIS A 503 11.91 6.37 -6.87
CA HIS A 503 10.51 6.10 -7.20
C HIS A 503 9.56 6.98 -6.36
N GLU A 504 9.71 6.99 -5.02
CA GLU A 504 8.88 7.83 -4.15
C GLU A 504 9.09 9.33 -4.41
N VAL A 505 10.34 9.76 -4.68
CA VAL A 505 10.61 11.15 -5.08
C VAL A 505 9.92 11.48 -6.41
N SER A 506 9.91 10.55 -7.35
CA SER A 506 9.30 10.73 -8.67
C SER A 506 7.78 10.82 -8.62
N HIS A 507 7.12 10.22 -7.63
CA HIS A 507 5.68 10.39 -7.41
C HIS A 507 5.27 11.85 -7.16
N GLY A 508 6.17 12.70 -6.68
CA GLY A 508 5.92 14.14 -6.63
C GLY A 508 5.77 14.80 -8.00
N PHE A 509 6.19 14.12 -9.07
CA PHE A 509 6.29 14.62 -10.43
C PHE A 509 5.69 13.67 -11.49
N ASP A 510 4.93 12.67 -11.07
CA ASP A 510 4.18 11.76 -11.95
C ASP A 510 2.84 12.37 -12.41
N ASP A 511 1.98 11.58 -13.05
CA ASP A 511 0.66 12.01 -13.57
C ASP A 511 -0.28 12.54 -12.48
N GLN A 512 -0.13 12.12 -11.24
CA GLN A 512 -0.92 12.58 -10.09
C GLN A 512 -0.18 13.67 -9.31
N GLY A 513 1.03 13.38 -8.85
CA GLY A 513 1.79 14.29 -8.00
C GLY A 513 2.15 15.60 -8.69
N SER A 514 2.33 15.61 -10.02
CA SER A 514 2.55 16.81 -10.81
C SER A 514 1.39 17.83 -10.75
N GLN A 515 0.22 17.41 -10.29
CA GLN A 515 -0.95 18.28 -10.11
C GLN A 515 -0.94 19.03 -8.78
N PHE A 516 -0.03 18.68 -7.85
CA PHE A 516 0.12 19.33 -6.55
C PHE A 516 1.38 20.21 -6.53
N ASP A 517 1.26 21.41 -5.97
CA ASP A 517 2.38 22.34 -5.82
C ASP A 517 3.27 22.03 -4.60
N ALA A 518 4.26 22.89 -4.36
CA ALA A 518 5.20 22.78 -3.23
C ALA A 518 4.53 22.79 -1.85
N GLN A 519 3.33 23.31 -1.73
CA GLN A 519 2.53 23.35 -0.50
C GLN A 519 1.50 22.21 -0.42
N GLY A 520 1.48 21.29 -1.38
CA GLY A 520 0.51 20.18 -1.47
C GLY A 520 -0.87 20.62 -1.95
N ARG A 521 -1.01 21.80 -2.56
CA ARG A 521 -2.28 22.30 -3.10
C ARG A 521 -2.52 21.72 -4.48
N LEU A 522 -3.71 21.21 -4.72
CA LEU A 522 -4.15 20.74 -6.05
C LEU A 522 -4.38 21.97 -6.97
N ARG A 523 -3.39 22.33 -7.75
CA ARG A 523 -3.45 23.41 -8.74
C ARG A 523 -2.48 23.20 -9.89
N ASN A 524 -2.81 23.76 -11.06
CA ASN A 524 -1.86 23.82 -12.18
C ASN A 524 -0.73 24.82 -11.86
N TRP A 525 0.52 24.35 -11.85
CA TRP A 525 1.73 25.15 -11.70
C TRP A 525 2.65 25.08 -12.92
N TRP A 526 2.19 24.37 -13.95
CA TRP A 526 2.88 24.22 -15.23
C TRP A 526 2.52 25.35 -16.19
N THR A 527 3.40 25.65 -17.16
CA THR A 527 2.96 26.35 -18.36
C THR A 527 2.16 25.38 -19.23
N ASP A 528 1.24 25.87 -20.05
CA ASP A 528 0.42 25.04 -20.94
C ASP A 528 1.28 24.22 -21.91
N GLU A 529 2.37 24.83 -22.39
CA GLU A 529 3.34 24.19 -23.26
C GLU A 529 4.03 23.01 -22.58
N ASP A 530 4.54 23.20 -21.35
CA ASP A 530 5.22 22.15 -20.60
C ASP A 530 4.26 21.04 -20.19
N LEU A 531 3.03 21.36 -19.80
CA LEU A 531 2.00 20.37 -19.49
C LEU A 531 1.68 19.50 -20.73
N THR A 532 1.62 20.12 -21.91
CA THR A 532 1.41 19.39 -23.18
C THR A 532 2.57 18.45 -23.47
N ARG A 533 3.81 18.91 -23.30
CA ARG A 533 5.03 18.09 -23.49
C ARG A 533 5.10 16.94 -22.47
N PHE A 534 4.81 17.22 -21.20
CA PHE A 534 4.76 16.19 -20.15
C PHE A 534 3.72 15.11 -20.47
N THR A 535 2.52 15.53 -20.89
CA THR A 535 1.45 14.60 -21.29
C THR A 535 1.87 13.71 -22.45
N ALA A 536 2.53 14.28 -23.47
CA ALA A 536 3.04 13.51 -24.61
C ALA A 536 4.12 12.50 -24.19
N LYS A 537 5.01 12.85 -23.26
CA LYS A 537 6.01 11.93 -22.69
C LYS A 537 5.34 10.83 -21.87
N GLY A 538 4.31 11.16 -21.10
CA GLY A 538 3.49 10.19 -20.37
C GLY A 538 2.79 9.22 -21.32
N GLN A 539 2.33 9.68 -22.49
CA GLN A 539 1.70 8.80 -23.49
C GLN A 539 2.68 7.74 -24.01
N CYS A 540 3.97 8.07 -24.19
CA CYS A 540 5.00 7.08 -24.54
C CYS A 540 5.04 5.93 -23.48
N VAL A 541 4.96 6.28 -22.19
CA VAL A 541 4.94 5.29 -21.10
C VAL A 541 3.64 4.46 -21.13
N VAL A 542 2.48 5.11 -21.34
CA VAL A 542 1.20 4.41 -21.50
C VAL A 542 1.30 3.38 -22.64
N ASP A 543 1.77 3.77 -23.81
CA ASP A 543 1.88 2.89 -24.99
C ASP A 543 2.85 1.73 -24.75
N GLN A 544 3.95 1.98 -24.04
CA GLN A 544 4.89 0.94 -23.67
C GLN A 544 4.24 -0.11 -22.77
N PHE A 545 3.58 0.31 -21.68
CA PHE A 545 3.04 -0.63 -20.72
C PHE A 545 1.74 -1.30 -21.21
N GLU A 546 0.96 -0.64 -22.05
CA GLU A 546 -0.18 -1.24 -22.74
C GLU A 546 0.23 -2.43 -23.64
N SER A 547 1.47 -2.42 -24.17
CA SER A 547 2.02 -3.50 -24.98
C SER A 547 2.46 -4.73 -24.19
N TYR A 548 2.44 -4.69 -22.85
CA TYR A 548 2.92 -5.76 -22.00
C TYR A 548 1.79 -6.71 -21.56
N PHE A 549 1.87 -7.95 -22.04
CA PHE A 549 0.92 -9.00 -21.72
C PHE A 549 1.35 -9.82 -20.51
N VAL A 550 0.41 -10.14 -19.64
CA VAL A 550 0.61 -11.08 -18.52
C VAL A 550 0.20 -12.50 -18.88
N GLU A 551 -0.78 -12.64 -19.76
CA GLU A 551 -1.21 -13.89 -20.42
C GLU A 551 -1.92 -13.55 -21.75
N PRO A 552 -2.15 -14.52 -22.64
CA PRO A 552 -2.83 -14.24 -23.91
C PRO A 552 -4.16 -13.53 -23.73
N GLY A 553 -4.29 -12.33 -24.36
CA GLY A 553 -5.48 -11.51 -24.30
C GLY A 553 -5.64 -10.67 -23.02
N ILE A 554 -4.72 -10.74 -22.07
CA ILE A 554 -4.72 -9.93 -20.84
C ILE A 554 -3.41 -9.14 -20.74
N HIS A 555 -3.48 -7.83 -20.82
CA HIS A 555 -2.34 -6.93 -20.75
C HIS A 555 -2.55 -5.88 -19.65
N HIS A 556 -1.51 -5.12 -19.33
CA HIS A 556 -1.62 -3.98 -18.43
C HIS A 556 -2.48 -2.88 -19.06
N ASN A 557 -3.22 -2.18 -18.24
CA ASN A 557 -3.83 -0.91 -18.64
C ASN A 557 -2.78 0.20 -18.45
N GLY A 558 -2.20 0.68 -19.55
CA GLY A 558 -1.11 1.66 -19.52
C GLY A 558 -1.47 2.93 -18.77
N LYS A 559 -2.75 3.39 -18.86
CA LYS A 559 -3.23 4.55 -18.10
C LYS A 559 -3.35 4.28 -16.61
N LEU A 560 -3.76 3.07 -16.22
CA LEU A 560 -3.85 2.69 -14.81
C LEU A 560 -2.46 2.66 -14.15
N VAL A 561 -1.46 2.13 -14.88
CA VAL A 561 -0.11 1.94 -14.33
C VAL A 561 0.86 3.10 -14.63
N LEU A 562 0.38 4.22 -15.18
CA LEU A 562 1.21 5.33 -15.65
C LEU A 562 2.11 5.89 -14.55
N GLY A 563 1.57 6.29 -13.40
CA GLY A 563 2.35 6.90 -12.33
C GLY A 563 3.40 5.97 -11.76
N GLU A 564 3.03 4.72 -11.52
CA GLU A 564 3.95 3.70 -11.03
C GLU A 564 5.08 3.41 -12.03
N SER A 565 4.74 3.45 -13.31
CA SER A 565 5.71 3.26 -14.39
C SER A 565 6.65 4.46 -14.53
N ILE A 566 6.14 5.70 -14.42
CA ILE A 566 6.98 6.92 -14.36
C ILE A 566 7.89 6.85 -13.14
N GLY A 567 7.35 6.44 -11.98
CA GLY A 567 8.10 6.25 -10.74
C GLY A 567 9.29 5.29 -10.92
N ASP A 568 9.07 4.14 -11.55
CA ASP A 568 10.15 3.16 -11.79
C ASP A 568 11.16 3.66 -12.83
N LEU A 569 10.72 4.29 -13.93
CA LEU A 569 11.64 4.84 -14.96
C LEU A 569 12.53 5.94 -14.38
N ALA A 570 11.92 6.95 -13.77
CA ALA A 570 12.64 8.06 -13.18
C ALA A 570 13.45 7.62 -11.95
N GLY A 571 12.88 6.75 -11.11
CA GLY A 571 13.54 6.22 -9.93
C GLY A 571 14.84 5.49 -10.26
N ALA A 572 14.83 4.61 -11.27
CA ALA A 572 16.02 3.90 -11.71
C ALA A 572 17.09 4.88 -12.26
N LYS A 573 16.69 5.87 -13.08
CA LYS A 573 17.60 6.88 -13.62
C LYS A 573 18.21 7.75 -12.53
N ILE A 574 17.41 8.29 -11.63
CA ILE A 574 17.87 9.18 -10.56
C ILE A 574 18.77 8.42 -9.57
N ALA A 575 18.43 7.17 -9.24
CA ALA A 575 19.26 6.34 -8.37
C ALA A 575 20.62 6.01 -8.99
N TYR A 576 20.66 5.74 -10.30
CA TYR A 576 21.91 5.56 -11.02
C TYR A 576 22.78 6.82 -11.00
N LEU A 577 22.19 7.99 -11.28
CA LEU A 577 22.90 9.27 -11.22
C LEU A 577 23.42 9.57 -9.80
N ALA A 578 22.63 9.26 -8.76
CA ALA A 578 23.06 9.41 -7.37
C ALA A 578 24.21 8.46 -7.02
N LEU A 579 24.20 7.22 -7.52
CA LEU A 579 25.33 6.29 -7.40
C LEU A 579 26.60 6.86 -8.05
N GLN A 580 26.51 7.37 -9.28
CA GLN A 580 27.68 7.97 -9.96
C GLN A 580 28.27 9.14 -9.15
N LYS A 581 27.43 9.98 -8.55
CA LYS A 581 27.88 11.05 -7.64
C LYS A 581 28.56 10.49 -6.38
N ALA A 582 28.03 9.47 -5.77
CA ALA A 582 28.62 8.83 -4.59
C ALA A 582 29.98 8.21 -4.94
N GLN A 583 30.10 7.57 -6.11
CA GLN A 583 31.33 6.93 -6.58
C GLN A 583 32.44 7.94 -6.98
N ALA A 584 32.11 9.19 -7.28
CA ALA A 584 33.10 10.22 -7.49
C ALA A 584 33.99 10.48 -6.25
N THR A 585 33.45 10.22 -5.05
CA THR A 585 34.14 10.37 -3.77
C THR A 585 34.55 9.04 -3.14
N ARG A 586 33.79 7.99 -3.40
CA ARG A 586 34.00 6.62 -2.90
C ARG A 586 33.90 5.63 -4.08
N PRO A 587 34.99 5.44 -4.86
CA PRO A 587 34.92 4.56 -6.03
C PRO A 587 34.44 3.17 -5.71
N GLY A 588 33.42 2.71 -6.46
CA GLY A 588 32.87 1.35 -6.32
C GLY A 588 33.88 0.28 -6.78
N LYS A 589 33.75 -0.92 -6.25
CA LYS A 589 34.60 -2.07 -6.54
C LYS A 589 33.87 -3.09 -7.39
N THR A 590 34.61 -3.77 -8.26
CA THR A 590 34.13 -5.02 -8.87
C THR A 590 34.07 -6.09 -7.78
N ILE A 591 32.90 -6.67 -7.57
CA ILE A 591 32.66 -7.73 -6.58
C ILE A 591 32.05 -8.92 -7.34
N ASP A 592 32.56 -10.13 -7.08
CA ASP A 592 32.11 -11.38 -7.71
C ASP A 592 32.08 -11.34 -9.26
N GLY A 593 32.97 -10.55 -9.85
CA GLY A 593 33.08 -10.37 -11.31
C GLY A 593 32.13 -9.33 -11.92
N PHE A 594 31.30 -8.66 -11.11
CA PHE A 594 30.37 -7.62 -11.57
C PHE A 594 30.91 -6.21 -11.26
N THR A 595 30.91 -5.35 -12.28
CA THR A 595 31.22 -3.93 -12.10
C THR A 595 30.16 -3.25 -11.22
N PRO A 596 30.43 -2.06 -10.64
CA PRO A 596 29.41 -1.34 -9.89
C PRO A 596 28.11 -1.09 -10.67
N ASP A 597 28.21 -0.75 -11.95
CA ASP A 597 27.03 -0.55 -12.80
C ASP A 597 26.23 -1.84 -12.97
N GLN A 598 26.91 -2.97 -13.21
CA GLN A 598 26.25 -4.27 -13.28
C GLN A 598 25.60 -4.66 -11.94
N GLN A 599 26.29 -4.41 -10.82
CA GLN A 599 25.72 -4.66 -9.48
C GLN A 599 24.45 -3.84 -9.27
N PHE A 600 24.40 -2.58 -9.69
CA PHE A 600 23.23 -1.70 -9.58
C PHE A 600 22.01 -2.32 -10.31
N PHE A 601 22.16 -2.66 -11.58
CA PHE A 601 21.06 -3.20 -12.38
C PHE A 601 20.61 -4.59 -11.91
N ILE A 602 21.57 -5.46 -11.54
CA ILE A 602 21.26 -6.79 -11.01
C ILE A 602 20.49 -6.68 -9.68
N ALA A 603 20.90 -5.77 -8.79
CA ALA A 603 20.22 -5.55 -7.52
C ALA A 603 18.74 -5.16 -7.71
N TRP A 604 18.41 -4.30 -8.68
CA TRP A 604 17.03 -3.99 -9.04
C TRP A 604 16.26 -5.22 -9.54
N GLY A 605 16.87 -5.98 -10.47
CA GLY A 605 16.28 -7.22 -10.98
C GLY A 605 16.00 -8.23 -9.87
N GLN A 606 16.91 -8.36 -8.89
CA GLN A 606 16.76 -9.25 -7.74
C GLN A 606 15.71 -8.76 -6.75
N PHE A 607 15.63 -7.44 -6.52
CA PHE A 607 14.64 -6.84 -5.63
C PHE A 607 13.21 -6.98 -6.19
N ARG A 608 13.02 -6.81 -7.50
CA ARG A 608 11.71 -6.90 -8.21
C ARG A 608 11.44 -8.27 -8.84
N GLY A 609 12.17 -9.30 -8.46
CA GLY A 609 12.05 -10.66 -9.02
C GLY A 609 10.76 -11.40 -8.69
N ASP A 610 9.62 -10.74 -8.72
CA ASP A 610 8.32 -11.29 -8.31
C ASP A 610 7.79 -12.32 -9.31
N GLU A 611 7.47 -13.51 -8.84
CA GLU A 611 6.59 -14.47 -9.49
C GLU A 611 5.19 -14.37 -8.86
N ILE A 612 4.14 -14.38 -9.70
CA ILE A 612 2.76 -14.12 -9.27
C ILE A 612 1.86 -15.22 -9.84
N ARG A 613 0.95 -15.76 -9.02
CA ARG A 613 -0.04 -16.76 -9.51
C ARG A 613 -0.97 -16.13 -10.55
N PRO A 614 -1.41 -16.89 -11.56
CA PRO A 614 -2.25 -16.36 -12.64
C PRO A 614 -3.51 -15.63 -12.13
N GLU A 615 -4.20 -16.18 -11.12
CA GLU A 615 -5.41 -15.59 -10.55
C GLU A 615 -5.11 -14.21 -9.91
N ALA A 616 -4.05 -14.13 -9.11
CA ALA A 616 -3.61 -12.87 -8.51
C ALA A 616 -3.17 -11.87 -9.58
N GLN A 617 -2.51 -12.34 -10.63
CA GLN A 617 -2.04 -11.49 -11.73
C GLN A 617 -3.21 -10.87 -12.50
N ARG A 618 -4.28 -11.64 -12.78
CA ARG A 618 -5.51 -11.13 -13.40
C ARG A 618 -6.21 -10.09 -12.54
N THR A 619 -6.29 -10.33 -11.23
CA THR A 619 -6.85 -9.37 -10.27
C THR A 619 -6.00 -8.10 -10.21
N MET A 620 -4.68 -8.24 -10.20
CA MET A 620 -3.73 -7.12 -10.16
C MET A 620 -3.87 -6.22 -11.38
N VAL A 621 -3.81 -6.74 -12.61
CA VAL A 621 -3.87 -5.90 -13.83
C VAL A 621 -5.22 -5.19 -13.99
N GLN A 622 -6.26 -5.66 -13.30
CA GLN A 622 -7.58 -5.03 -13.33
C GLN A 622 -7.67 -3.79 -12.43
N ARG A 623 -7.01 -3.79 -11.27
CA ARG A 623 -7.24 -2.78 -10.22
C ARG A 623 -6.00 -2.13 -9.63
N ASP A 624 -4.86 -2.81 -9.68
CA ASP A 624 -3.63 -2.34 -9.04
C ASP A 624 -2.91 -1.36 -9.98
N PRO A 625 -2.51 -0.16 -9.53
CA PRO A 625 -1.75 0.78 -10.34
C PRO A 625 -0.32 0.30 -10.63
N HIS A 626 0.16 -0.75 -9.98
CA HIS A 626 1.51 -1.27 -10.21
C HIS A 626 1.55 -2.26 -11.38
N PRO A 627 2.52 -2.15 -12.29
CA PRO A 627 2.83 -3.24 -13.21
C PRO A 627 3.33 -4.48 -12.46
N THR A 628 3.25 -5.66 -13.10
CA THR A 628 3.82 -6.88 -12.51
C THR A 628 5.35 -6.77 -12.42
N GLY A 629 5.96 -7.51 -11.48
CA GLY A 629 7.39 -7.40 -11.16
C GLY A 629 8.31 -7.52 -12.39
N LYS A 630 7.99 -8.42 -13.32
CA LYS A 630 8.72 -8.56 -14.60
C LYS A 630 8.82 -7.22 -15.35
N TYR A 631 7.71 -6.51 -15.48
CA TYR A 631 7.66 -5.26 -16.24
C TYR A 631 8.12 -4.03 -15.45
N ARG A 632 8.19 -4.13 -14.13
CA ARG A 632 8.89 -3.15 -13.28
C ARG A 632 10.43 -3.26 -13.40
N VAL A 633 10.93 -4.37 -13.94
CA VAL A 633 12.36 -4.54 -14.29
C VAL A 633 12.61 -4.18 -15.75
N ILE A 634 11.94 -4.86 -16.68
CA ILE A 634 12.18 -4.70 -18.11
C ILE A 634 11.79 -3.30 -18.61
N GLY A 635 10.65 -2.78 -18.13
CA GLY A 635 10.12 -1.48 -18.55
C GLY A 635 11.12 -0.34 -18.39
N PRO A 636 11.57 -0.03 -17.17
CA PRO A 636 12.54 1.05 -16.97
C PRO A 636 13.90 0.76 -17.59
N LEU A 637 14.47 -0.43 -17.39
CA LEU A 637 15.85 -0.71 -17.82
C LEU A 637 16.02 -0.71 -19.34
N SER A 638 14.99 -1.08 -20.11
CA SER A 638 15.03 -1.03 -21.56
C SER A 638 15.05 0.40 -22.13
N ASN A 639 14.78 1.41 -21.32
CA ASN A 639 14.90 2.83 -21.67
C ASN A 639 16.24 3.45 -21.27
N MET A 640 17.11 2.72 -20.56
CA MET A 640 18.39 3.24 -20.03
C MET A 640 19.58 2.88 -20.91
N PRO A 641 20.26 3.84 -21.59
CA PRO A 641 21.49 3.59 -22.34
C PRO A 641 22.61 3.01 -21.47
N GLU A 642 22.63 3.39 -20.19
CA GLU A 642 23.62 2.94 -19.21
C GLU A 642 23.51 1.44 -18.96
N PHE A 643 22.28 0.88 -18.97
CA PHE A 643 22.05 -0.55 -18.91
C PHE A 643 22.66 -1.27 -20.12
N ALA A 644 22.36 -0.76 -21.33
CA ALA A 644 22.92 -1.31 -22.56
C ALA A 644 24.45 -1.31 -22.56
N THR A 645 25.07 -0.25 -22.05
CA THR A 645 26.52 -0.13 -21.91
C THR A 645 27.09 -1.14 -20.91
N ALA A 646 26.47 -1.25 -19.71
CA ALA A 646 26.93 -2.13 -18.63
C ALA A 646 26.94 -3.61 -19.04
N PHE A 647 25.97 -4.03 -19.84
CA PHE A 647 25.84 -5.42 -20.32
C PHE A 647 26.29 -5.62 -21.77
N GLN A 648 26.84 -4.59 -22.43
CA GLN A 648 27.35 -4.62 -23.82
C GLN A 648 26.28 -5.09 -24.81
N CYS A 649 25.03 -4.65 -24.62
CA CYS A 649 23.91 -5.03 -25.46
C CYS A 649 24.03 -4.38 -26.85
N GLN A 650 23.79 -5.17 -27.88
CA GLN A 650 23.83 -4.71 -29.27
C GLN A 650 22.51 -4.05 -29.66
N ALA A 651 22.58 -3.10 -30.60
CA ALA A 651 21.38 -2.47 -31.16
C ALA A 651 20.41 -3.55 -31.72
N GLY A 652 19.13 -3.42 -31.40
CA GLY A 652 18.11 -4.41 -31.76
C GLY A 652 17.91 -5.52 -30.75
N SER A 653 18.66 -5.55 -29.63
CA SER A 653 18.36 -6.45 -28.50
C SER A 653 17.05 -6.07 -27.86
N GLU A 654 16.31 -7.06 -27.33
CA GLU A 654 14.97 -6.85 -26.69
C GLU A 654 15.00 -5.86 -25.51
N MET A 655 16.13 -5.81 -24.79
CA MET A 655 16.34 -4.85 -23.68
C MET A 655 16.79 -3.46 -24.14
N ILE A 656 16.74 -3.14 -25.45
CA ILE A 656 17.00 -1.80 -25.98
C ILE A 656 15.80 -1.33 -26.78
N ARG A 657 15.08 -0.36 -26.26
CA ARG A 657 13.97 0.26 -26.99
C ARG A 657 14.48 1.27 -28.00
N ALA A 658 13.99 1.16 -29.25
CA ALA A 658 14.28 2.13 -30.29
C ALA A 658 13.64 3.50 -29.98
N ASN A 659 12.39 3.47 -29.48
CA ASN A 659 11.66 4.65 -29.00
C ASN A 659 11.66 4.64 -27.47
N ARG A 660 12.68 5.26 -26.86
CA ARG A 660 12.80 5.33 -25.41
C ARG A 660 11.85 6.35 -24.83
N CYS A 661 11.21 5.96 -23.70
CA CYS A 661 10.35 6.85 -22.94
C CYS A 661 11.20 7.54 -21.85
N GLU A 662 11.49 8.81 -22.07
CA GLU A 662 12.26 9.66 -21.15
C GLU A 662 11.37 10.79 -20.65
N VAL A 663 10.90 10.67 -19.40
CA VAL A 663 10.06 11.70 -18.77
C VAL A 663 10.95 12.64 -17.97
N TRP A 664 11.85 12.05 -17.15
CA TRP A 664 12.76 12.75 -16.26
C TRP A 664 14.22 12.36 -16.52
#